data_48c809d365eaacfb11dce2b73ea15a56
#
_entry.id   48c809d365eaacfb11dce2b73ea15a56
#
_cell.length_a   1.000
_cell.length_b   1.000
_cell.length_c   1.000
_cell.angle_alpha   90.00
_cell.angle_beta   90.00
_cell.angle_gamma   90.00
#
_symmetry.space_group_name_H-M   'P 1'
#
loop_
_entity.id
_entity.type
_entity.pdbx_description
1 polymer ?
#
loop_
_entity_poly.entity_id
_entity_poly.type
_entity_poly.pdbx_seq_one_letter_code
_entity_poly.pdbx_strand_id
1 'polypeptide(L)'
;MPSRRTWLRLISCLILLLVLLSAYGYLSLSRLLEREQIENFEWRGLGLSTQGIQLDQLSLQHPSGVVQLQQLQLRWSEFSLALPFWQQVQITGLQLNLPSQPEPTTDDSTDFAFPLEQLAAVISLLPQHLQVDALQIELPCAETRCQLLGDLLLFKDAAQLDAQLNLQHQQDQLSWHAQLQGDATTAALQLSLAINQQAQLQLSSSLQQSGTGQLWQGDFSGDLQQSAVLQSWLGQWLPSAAGTLPEAPTAAQLKASWQLQLAPGPLNLAQLQQASGQLQASAKLPEPWPIPALGQLQGSFDLSAQALDGQWLADSLNADLNLKQIANDLISDVPAELYPETLQLTIQATETPNNLAAQLVDRALPLQLLLKGQGRSQFELQGTLALANGLPWALQLLDGSLNASTPAFQLEGWKIGALQTQLQLDAYLDPQQLHLALGKGAQLSLQHLRSTDVQAQQLKASSSGLQLQAQLAAGELLDWQLEGPLDFSAQLQHEQLQPQHWYWQGPLTANPLQAELDGTLRNDAGLQLKLQAQYYSAKGLSLQAQLAELFLRSGNPLKDSFTAWPALLDLNNGRLNANASLTLASDQQLPTVKLDLTGKGLGGIYDRTTLEGLDSRISVRVDPKQLQLELSELRLAQANPGIPLGPVQLSGSYSAALQTPTRSQLKLHQAEAALMGGTLELAAGQWSLAAEPMLFPIQVQGLELEQLFILYPTEGLAGTGTLDGRLPLQISSQGVTIEQGQLTAREPGGRLQFHSERIRALGRSNQAMQLVTQSLEDFRFTTLSSQVNYDQQGKLALAMRLEGQNPAIEQGRPIHFNINLEEDIPTLLASLQLTDKVSDIIRQRVQQRMLERNANTAPTER
;
A
#
# COMPACT_ATOMS: atom_id res chain seq x y z
N MET A 1 -10.50 111.50 -33.61
CA MET A 1 -9.59 111.12 -32.48
C MET A 1 -10.45 110.84 -31.27
N PRO A 2 -10.55 109.71 -30.77
CA PRO A 2 -11.34 109.43 -29.53
C PRO A 2 -10.64 110.10 -28.32
N SER A 3 -11.51 110.73 -27.46
CA SER A 3 -11.13 111.54 -26.33
C SER A 3 -10.31 110.73 -25.33
N ARG A 4 -9.34 111.46 -24.61
CA ARG A 4 -8.54 110.82 -23.52
C ARG A 4 -9.32 110.02 -22.48
N ARG A 5 -10.66 110.37 -22.33
CA ARG A 5 -11.57 109.70 -21.46
C ARG A 5 -12.06 108.32 -21.96
N THR A 6 -12.15 108.09 -23.26
CA THR A 6 -12.52 106.81 -23.85
C THR A 6 -11.37 105.83 -23.79
N TRP A 7 -10.17 106.28 -23.94
CA TRP A 7 -8.96 105.45 -23.76
C TRP A 7 -8.75 104.96 -22.31
N LEU A 8 -8.97 105.92 -21.32
CA LEU A 8 -8.93 105.52 -19.94
C LEU A 8 -10.01 104.53 -19.52
N ARG A 9 -11.21 104.61 -20.10
CA ARG A 9 -12.29 103.59 -19.86
C ARG A 9 -11.95 102.26 -20.50
N LEU A 10 -11.38 102.28 -21.74
CA LEU A 10 -10.94 101.04 -22.38
C LEU A 10 -9.83 100.32 -21.58
N ILE A 11 -8.83 101.14 -21.14
CA ILE A 11 -7.76 100.63 -20.30
C ILE A 11 -8.28 100.09 -18.95
N SER A 12 -9.22 100.80 -18.32
CA SER A 12 -9.84 100.33 -17.03
C SER A 12 -10.68 99.09 -17.22
N CYS A 13 -11.40 98.97 -18.35
CA CYS A 13 -12.15 97.79 -18.73
C CYS A 13 -11.22 96.59 -19.06
N LEU A 14 -10.11 96.86 -19.72
CA LEU A 14 -9.11 95.82 -20.00
C LEU A 14 -8.43 95.39 -18.73
N ILE A 15 -8.09 96.25 -17.82
CA ILE A 15 -7.52 95.91 -16.53
C ILE A 15 -8.52 95.16 -15.66
N LEU A 16 -9.78 95.56 -15.66
CA LEU A 16 -10.84 94.84 -14.94
C LEU A 16 -11.06 93.45 -15.53
N LEU A 17 -11.09 93.35 -16.89
CA LEU A 17 -11.19 92.04 -17.57
C LEU A 17 -9.97 91.14 -17.24
N LEU A 18 -8.73 91.65 -17.24
CA LEU A 18 -7.57 90.94 -16.81
C LEU A 18 -7.61 90.50 -15.31
N VAL A 19 -8.14 91.41 -14.45
CA VAL A 19 -8.29 91.04 -13.03
C VAL A 19 -9.41 89.99 -12.84
N LEU A 20 -10.50 90.07 -13.57
CA LEU A 20 -11.54 89.07 -13.54
C LEU A 20 -11.12 87.75 -14.13
N LEU A 21 -10.34 87.70 -15.22
CA LEU A 21 -9.74 86.52 -15.81
C LEU A 21 -8.71 85.90 -14.89
N SER A 22 -7.87 86.68 -14.26
CA SER A 22 -6.94 86.22 -13.27
C SER A 22 -7.61 85.71 -12.01
N ALA A 23 -8.66 86.39 -11.52
CA ALA A 23 -9.46 85.92 -10.40
C ALA A 23 -10.20 84.59 -10.75
N TYR A 24 -10.82 84.56 -11.95
CA TYR A 24 -11.44 83.32 -12.42
C TYR A 24 -10.44 82.19 -12.60
N GLY A 25 -9.26 82.44 -13.20
CA GLY A 25 -8.20 81.53 -13.32
C GLY A 25 -7.75 81.01 -11.94
N TYR A 26 -7.54 81.84 -10.95
CA TYR A 26 -7.22 81.53 -9.59
C TYR A 26 -8.26 80.66 -8.92
N LEU A 27 -9.54 81.03 -9.01
CA LEU A 27 -10.69 80.31 -8.43
C LEU A 27 -10.87 78.95 -9.12
N SER A 28 -10.61 78.85 -10.42
CA SER A 28 -10.66 77.59 -11.17
C SER A 28 -9.54 76.69 -10.81
N LEU A 29 -8.34 77.25 -10.64
CA LEU A 29 -7.13 76.50 -10.20
C LEU A 29 -7.29 76.02 -8.76
N SER A 30 -7.76 76.88 -7.86
CA SER A 30 -7.97 76.44 -6.46
C SER A 30 -9.00 75.34 -6.32
N ARG A 31 -10.11 75.40 -7.07
CA ARG A 31 -11.15 74.33 -7.11
C ARG A 31 -10.59 73.04 -7.70
N LEU A 32 -9.73 73.14 -8.71
CA LEU A 32 -9.09 72.01 -9.30
C LEU A 32 -8.11 71.34 -8.32
N LEU A 33 -7.31 72.18 -7.62
CA LEU A 33 -6.39 71.71 -6.60
C LEU A 33 -7.10 71.03 -5.41
N GLU A 34 -8.23 71.61 -4.96
CA GLU A 34 -9.10 71.03 -3.92
C GLU A 34 -9.75 69.73 -4.36
N ARG A 35 -10.27 69.71 -5.60
CA ARG A 35 -10.88 68.51 -6.18
C ARG A 35 -9.91 67.36 -6.31
N GLU A 36 -8.67 67.62 -6.75
CA GLU A 36 -7.60 66.64 -6.90
C GLU A 36 -6.77 66.43 -5.62
N GLN A 37 -7.27 66.95 -4.47
CA GLN A 37 -6.62 66.80 -3.15
C GLN A 37 -5.13 67.23 -3.12
N ILE A 38 -4.79 68.23 -3.92
CA ILE A 38 -3.41 68.77 -3.96
C ILE A 38 -3.24 69.75 -2.80
N GLU A 39 -2.32 69.35 -1.88
CA GLU A 39 -1.87 70.15 -0.75
C GLU A 39 -0.56 70.81 -1.14
N ASN A 40 -0.24 71.99 -0.62
CA ASN A 40 1.05 72.67 -0.78
C ASN A 40 1.48 72.83 -2.25
N PHE A 41 0.74 73.59 -3.03
CA PHE A 41 1.08 73.97 -4.38
C PHE A 41 1.97 75.21 -4.36
N GLU A 42 3.27 75.09 -4.64
CA GLU A 42 4.24 76.19 -4.69
C GLU A 42 4.91 76.23 -6.09
N TRP A 43 5.08 77.42 -6.59
CA TRP A 43 5.78 77.68 -7.83
C TRP A 43 6.69 78.89 -7.75
N ARG A 44 7.80 78.95 -8.48
CA ARG A 44 8.77 80.04 -8.52
C ARG A 44 9.33 80.23 -9.94
N GLY A 45 9.66 81.51 -10.27
CA GLY A 45 10.33 81.86 -11.51
C GLY A 45 9.47 81.73 -12.74
N LEU A 46 8.18 82.16 -12.67
CA LEU A 46 7.29 82.17 -13.81
C LEU A 46 7.75 83.18 -14.87
N GLY A 47 8.17 82.73 -16.05
CA GLY A 47 8.45 83.53 -17.20
C GLY A 47 7.37 83.31 -18.31
N LEU A 48 6.83 84.35 -18.85
CA LEU A 48 5.85 84.30 -19.92
C LEU A 48 6.48 84.94 -21.16
N SER A 49 6.44 84.25 -22.33
CA SER A 49 6.84 84.66 -23.61
C SER A 49 5.76 84.48 -24.63
N THR A 50 5.91 85.05 -25.81
CA THR A 50 4.97 84.86 -26.95
C THR A 50 4.96 83.45 -27.51
N GLN A 51 5.99 82.67 -27.19
CA GLN A 51 6.17 81.29 -27.69
C GLN A 51 6.16 80.23 -26.61
N GLY A 52 5.94 80.56 -25.32
CA GLY A 52 5.95 79.60 -24.27
C GLY A 52 5.83 80.12 -22.83
N ILE A 53 5.72 79.20 -21.92
CA ILE A 53 5.77 79.41 -20.47
C ILE A 53 7.01 78.74 -19.92
N GLN A 54 7.78 79.47 -19.11
CA GLN A 54 8.89 78.86 -18.38
C GLN A 54 8.64 78.98 -16.87
N LEU A 55 8.92 77.95 -16.16
CA LEU A 55 8.75 77.88 -14.70
C LEU A 55 10.05 77.26 -14.11
N ASP A 56 10.71 78.02 -13.24
CA ASP A 56 11.99 77.55 -12.68
C ASP A 56 11.78 76.39 -11.71
N GLN A 57 10.73 76.47 -10.86
CA GLN A 57 10.42 75.42 -9.89
C GLN A 57 8.91 75.27 -9.68
N LEU A 58 8.44 74.03 -9.63
CA LEU A 58 7.08 73.69 -9.20
C LEU A 58 7.16 72.59 -8.18
N SER A 59 6.47 72.72 -7.07
CA SER A 59 6.29 71.66 -6.06
C SER A 59 4.81 71.49 -5.76
N LEU A 60 4.36 70.28 -5.77
CA LEU A 60 3.00 69.89 -5.41
C LEU A 60 3.05 68.66 -4.52
N GLN A 61 2.14 68.62 -3.55
CA GLN A 61 1.95 67.52 -2.64
C GLN A 61 0.54 66.93 -2.83
N HIS A 62 0.48 65.67 -3.14
CA HIS A 62 -0.75 64.88 -3.25
C HIS A 62 -0.65 63.73 -2.28
N PRO A 63 -1.76 63.12 -1.77
CA PRO A 63 -1.72 61.92 -0.92
C PRO A 63 -0.88 60.78 -1.50
N SER A 64 -0.85 60.64 -2.84
CA SER A 64 -0.04 59.61 -3.55
C SER A 64 1.43 59.98 -3.70
N GLY A 65 1.90 61.16 -3.26
CA GLY A 65 3.31 61.52 -3.31
C GLY A 65 3.60 63.00 -3.51
N VAL A 66 4.89 63.35 -3.49
CA VAL A 66 5.36 64.71 -3.71
C VAL A 66 6.02 64.75 -5.10
N VAL A 67 5.61 65.75 -5.90
CA VAL A 67 6.16 66.04 -7.23
C VAL A 67 6.91 67.36 -7.20
N GLN A 68 8.18 67.32 -7.60
CA GLN A 68 9.00 68.53 -7.74
C GLN A 68 9.53 68.61 -9.17
N LEU A 69 9.28 69.73 -9.83
CA LEU A 69 9.73 70.04 -11.16
C LEU A 69 10.76 71.16 -11.13
N GLN A 70 11.83 71.00 -11.93
CA GLN A 70 12.84 72.01 -12.12
C GLN A 70 12.94 72.38 -13.58
N GLN A 71 12.92 73.67 -13.91
CA GLN A 71 13.00 74.21 -15.25
C GLN A 71 11.98 73.58 -16.25
N LEU A 72 10.70 73.77 -15.94
CA LEU A 72 9.63 73.40 -16.87
C LEU A 72 9.57 74.45 -17.98
N GLN A 73 9.63 74.01 -19.21
CA GLN A 73 9.41 74.83 -20.42
C GLN A 73 8.29 74.29 -21.25
N LEU A 74 7.22 75.05 -21.39
CA LEU A 74 6.09 74.81 -22.27
C LEU A 74 6.22 75.68 -23.50
N ARG A 75 6.29 75.10 -24.69
CA ARG A 75 6.43 75.85 -25.99
C ARG A 75 5.25 75.55 -26.91
N TRP A 76 4.85 76.56 -27.68
CA TRP A 76 3.89 76.45 -28.78
C TRP A 76 4.37 77.21 -30.00
N SER A 77 4.00 76.74 -31.20
CA SER A 77 4.32 77.39 -32.48
C SER A 77 3.27 78.41 -32.78
N GLU A 78 2.00 78.20 -32.52
CA GLU A 78 0.88 79.10 -32.64
C GLU A 78 0.03 78.99 -31.38
N PHE A 79 -0.26 80.14 -30.77
CA PHE A 79 -1.12 80.20 -29.59
C PHE A 79 -2.58 79.85 -29.98
N SER A 80 -3.08 78.74 -29.49
CA SER A 80 -4.42 78.26 -29.67
C SER A 80 -5.12 78.19 -28.29
N LEU A 81 -6.40 78.57 -28.21
CA LEU A 81 -7.20 78.35 -26.99
C LEU A 81 -7.73 76.90 -26.83
N ALA A 82 -7.52 76.07 -27.86
CA ALA A 82 -7.88 74.64 -27.78
C ALA A 82 -6.80 73.89 -27.00
N LEU A 83 -7.22 72.98 -26.11
CA LEU A 83 -6.33 72.10 -25.38
C LEU A 83 -5.90 70.93 -26.25
N PRO A 84 -4.62 70.52 -26.20
CA PRO A 84 -3.52 71.11 -25.44
C PRO A 84 -2.92 72.30 -26.24
N PHE A 85 -2.77 73.46 -25.63
CA PHE A 85 -2.12 74.61 -26.28
C PHE A 85 -0.58 74.50 -26.27
N TRP A 86 0.00 73.57 -25.51
CA TRP A 86 1.44 73.25 -25.47
C TRP A 86 1.77 72.14 -26.48
N GLN A 87 2.73 72.43 -27.37
CA GLN A 87 3.21 71.46 -28.33
C GLN A 87 4.41 70.73 -27.82
N GLN A 88 5.29 71.45 -27.10
CA GLN A 88 6.52 70.90 -26.56
C GLN A 88 6.60 71.18 -25.04
N VAL A 89 6.89 70.15 -24.28
CA VAL A 89 7.11 70.22 -22.83
C VAL A 89 8.52 69.64 -22.58
N GLN A 90 9.37 70.50 -22.01
CA GLN A 90 10.69 70.09 -21.56
C GLN A 90 10.81 70.34 -20.07
N ILE A 91 11.30 69.35 -19.36
CA ILE A 91 11.51 69.33 -17.91
C ILE A 91 12.95 68.90 -17.70
N THR A 92 13.79 69.78 -17.20
CA THR A 92 15.16 69.47 -16.94
C THR A 92 15.33 68.52 -15.75
N GLY A 93 14.54 68.68 -14.74
CA GLY A 93 14.50 67.80 -13.55
C GLY A 93 13.08 67.51 -13.05
N LEU A 94 12.78 66.25 -12.91
CA LEU A 94 11.52 65.77 -12.32
C LEU A 94 11.83 64.82 -11.14
N GLN A 95 11.45 65.27 -9.92
CA GLN A 95 11.61 64.43 -8.74
C GLN A 95 10.22 63.99 -8.27
N LEU A 96 9.99 62.68 -8.21
CA LEU A 96 8.78 62.02 -7.71
C LEU A 96 9.14 61.32 -6.38
N ASN A 97 8.48 61.68 -5.33
CA ASN A 97 8.65 61.09 -4.03
C ASN A 97 7.37 60.36 -3.60
N LEU A 98 7.34 59.04 -3.74
CA LEU A 98 6.16 58.22 -3.47
C LEU A 98 6.12 57.86 -1.96
N PRO A 99 4.98 57.98 -1.27
CA PRO A 99 4.79 57.56 0.12
C PRO A 99 4.74 56.04 0.22
N SER A 100 4.95 55.55 1.42
CA SER A 100 4.65 54.13 1.74
C SER A 100 3.13 53.93 1.59
N GLN A 101 2.73 53.06 0.72
CA GLN A 101 1.31 52.72 0.60
C GLN A 101 0.82 52.08 1.90
N PRO A 102 -0.36 52.45 2.44
CA PRO A 102 -1.00 51.65 3.48
C PRO A 102 -1.27 50.23 2.93
N GLU A 103 -1.19 49.22 3.79
CA GLU A 103 -1.51 47.84 3.40
C GLU A 103 -2.90 47.84 2.72
N PRO A 104 -3.06 47.17 1.57
CA PRO A 104 -4.34 47.09 0.87
C PRO A 104 -5.35 46.46 1.81
N THR A 105 -6.36 47.22 2.18
CA THR A 105 -7.55 46.68 2.83
C THR A 105 -8.25 45.76 1.85
N THR A 106 -8.64 44.60 2.30
CA THR A 106 -9.15 43.45 1.52
C THR A 106 -10.45 43.68 0.70
N ASP A 107 -10.89 44.92 0.56
CA ASP A 107 -12.16 45.25 -0.09
C ASP A 107 -12.06 46.09 -1.38
N ASP A 108 -10.86 46.51 -1.78
CA ASP A 108 -10.66 47.17 -3.07
C ASP A 108 -10.35 46.18 -4.19
N SER A 109 -11.37 45.51 -4.72
CA SER A 109 -11.29 45.00 -6.09
C SER A 109 -11.24 46.23 -7.02
N THR A 110 -10.04 46.73 -7.27
CA THR A 110 -9.79 47.72 -8.32
C THR A 110 -10.11 47.06 -9.66
N ASP A 111 -11.35 47.15 -10.10
CA ASP A 111 -11.70 46.94 -11.49
C ASP A 111 -10.87 47.91 -12.34
N PHE A 112 -9.77 47.37 -12.92
CA PHE A 112 -8.98 48.14 -13.90
C PHE A 112 -9.83 48.27 -15.18
N ALA A 113 -10.72 49.28 -15.18
CA ALA A 113 -11.57 49.59 -16.28
C ALA A 113 -10.87 50.61 -17.18
N PHE A 114 -10.43 50.23 -18.36
CA PHE A 114 -9.85 51.17 -19.35
C PHE A 114 -10.78 51.28 -20.57
N PRO A 115 -11.71 52.26 -20.58
CA PRO A 115 -12.58 52.47 -21.74
C PRO A 115 -11.79 53.13 -22.90
N LEU A 116 -11.92 52.57 -24.09
CA LEU A 116 -11.27 53.07 -25.32
C LEU A 116 -11.60 54.55 -25.64
N GLU A 117 -12.81 54.95 -25.35
CA GLU A 117 -13.27 56.33 -25.53
C GLU A 117 -12.46 57.35 -24.69
N GLN A 118 -12.01 56.97 -23.49
CA GLN A 118 -11.16 57.81 -22.65
C GLN A 118 -9.69 57.81 -23.13
N LEU A 119 -9.25 56.75 -23.78
CA LEU A 119 -7.88 56.67 -24.32
C LEU A 119 -7.60 57.77 -25.34
N ALA A 120 -8.48 57.90 -26.32
CA ALA A 120 -8.39 58.96 -27.33
C ALA A 120 -8.40 60.35 -26.71
N ALA A 121 -9.22 60.58 -25.69
CA ALA A 121 -9.27 61.83 -24.95
C ALA A 121 -7.95 62.11 -24.19
N VAL A 122 -7.42 61.11 -23.50
CA VAL A 122 -6.14 61.24 -22.76
C VAL A 122 -4.97 61.50 -23.75
N ILE A 123 -4.88 60.77 -24.84
CA ILE A 123 -3.84 60.99 -25.90
C ILE A 123 -3.98 62.42 -26.44
N SER A 124 -5.22 62.91 -26.65
CA SER A 124 -5.41 64.24 -27.17
C SER A 124 -4.86 65.36 -26.27
N LEU A 125 -4.86 65.14 -24.93
CA LEU A 125 -4.38 66.08 -23.92
C LEU A 125 -2.85 66.10 -23.79
N LEU A 126 -2.14 65.08 -24.26
CA LEU A 126 -0.68 65.03 -24.17
C LEU A 126 0.00 65.98 -25.15
N PRO A 127 1.16 66.55 -24.82
CA PRO A 127 1.95 67.36 -25.73
C PRO A 127 2.44 66.51 -26.90
N GLN A 128 2.78 67.21 -28.03
CA GLN A 128 3.38 66.53 -29.17
C GLN A 128 4.79 66.00 -28.86
N HIS A 129 5.51 66.69 -27.94
CA HIS A 129 6.80 66.27 -27.46
C HIS A 129 6.91 66.57 -25.98
N LEU A 130 7.19 65.53 -25.19
CA LEU A 130 7.54 65.64 -23.76
C LEU A 130 8.91 65.02 -23.55
N GLN A 131 9.80 65.83 -22.94
CA GLN A 131 11.14 65.40 -22.59
C GLN A 131 11.41 65.72 -21.13
N VAL A 132 11.82 64.68 -20.40
CA VAL A 132 12.32 64.82 -19.03
C VAL A 132 13.79 64.35 -19.02
N ASP A 133 14.72 65.35 -18.87
CA ASP A 133 16.16 65.06 -19.00
C ASP A 133 16.74 64.35 -17.78
N ALA A 134 16.26 64.66 -16.60
CA ALA A 134 16.66 64.01 -15.33
C ALA A 134 15.41 63.63 -14.52
N LEU A 135 15.01 62.41 -14.59
CA LEU A 135 13.91 61.83 -13.80
C LEU A 135 14.54 61.20 -12.53
N GLN A 136 14.02 61.56 -11.38
CA GLN A 136 14.40 60.94 -10.11
C GLN A 136 13.14 60.46 -9.42
N ILE A 137 13.03 59.16 -9.17
CA ILE A 137 11.89 58.53 -8.48
C ILE A 137 12.40 57.98 -7.16
N GLU A 138 11.85 58.49 -6.06
CA GLU A 138 12.10 57.95 -4.74
C GLU A 138 10.89 57.12 -4.27
N LEU A 139 11.13 55.81 -4.04
CA LEU A 139 10.09 54.89 -3.58
C LEU A 139 10.49 54.32 -2.22
N PRO A 140 9.50 53.87 -1.41
CA PRO A 140 9.79 53.08 -0.22
C PRO A 140 10.36 51.72 -0.62
N CYS A 141 11.45 51.32 -0.02
CA CYS A 141 12.06 49.98 -0.15
C CYS A 141 11.98 49.27 1.21
N ALA A 142 12.36 47.99 1.25
CA ALA A 142 12.17 47.12 2.43
C ALA A 142 12.63 47.73 3.77
N GLU A 143 13.82 48.42 3.81
CA GLU A 143 14.32 49.05 5.02
C GLU A 143 14.64 50.54 4.84
N THR A 144 14.70 51.05 3.60
CA THR A 144 15.14 52.39 3.23
C THR A 144 14.30 52.96 2.09
N ARG A 145 14.66 54.10 1.56
CA ARG A 145 14.14 54.67 0.31
C ARG A 145 15.08 54.35 -0.86
N CYS A 146 14.54 53.77 -1.92
CA CYS A 146 15.27 53.53 -3.16
C CYS A 146 15.12 54.71 -4.10
N GLN A 147 16.19 55.01 -4.83
CA GLN A 147 16.23 56.06 -5.80
C GLN A 147 16.46 55.42 -7.18
N LEU A 148 15.56 55.75 -8.10
CA LEU A 148 15.70 55.45 -9.52
C LEU A 148 16.05 56.75 -10.25
N LEU A 149 17.06 56.72 -11.06
CA LEU A 149 17.44 57.83 -11.92
C LEU A 149 17.13 57.48 -13.36
N GLY A 150 16.75 58.46 -14.18
CA GLY A 150 16.47 58.14 -15.58
C GLY A 150 16.08 59.33 -16.40
N ASP A 151 15.49 59.04 -17.57
CA ASP A 151 14.96 60.01 -18.52
C ASP A 151 13.64 59.44 -19.11
N LEU A 152 12.80 60.38 -19.53
CA LEU A 152 11.54 60.08 -20.21
C LEU A 152 11.40 60.92 -21.48
N LEU A 153 11.14 60.22 -22.60
CA LEU A 153 10.85 60.82 -23.88
C LEU A 153 9.45 60.38 -24.33
N LEU A 154 8.63 61.29 -24.77
CA LEU A 154 7.31 61.02 -25.29
C LEU A 154 7.11 61.85 -26.56
N PHE A 155 6.76 61.19 -27.64
CA PHE A 155 6.39 61.79 -28.90
C PHE A 155 4.95 61.43 -29.25
N LYS A 156 4.18 62.43 -29.68
CA LYS A 156 2.85 62.23 -30.18
C LYS A 156 2.70 62.76 -31.58
N ASP A 157 2.23 61.92 -32.52
CA ASP A 157 1.89 62.29 -33.88
C ASP A 157 0.45 61.81 -34.15
N ALA A 158 -0.46 62.75 -34.42
CA ALA A 158 -1.89 62.51 -34.65
C ALA A 158 -2.53 61.52 -33.67
N ALA A 159 -2.58 60.24 -34.01
CA ALA A 159 -3.16 59.15 -33.24
C ALA A 159 -2.14 58.17 -32.62
N GLN A 160 -0.85 58.46 -32.78
CA GLN A 160 0.24 57.62 -32.27
C GLN A 160 0.97 58.32 -31.12
N LEU A 161 1.25 57.55 -30.08
CA LEU A 161 2.08 57.93 -28.94
C LEU A 161 3.26 56.98 -28.84
N ASP A 162 4.45 57.51 -28.83
CA ASP A 162 5.71 56.81 -28.63
C ASP A 162 6.30 57.27 -27.27
N ALA A 163 6.53 56.36 -26.37
CA ALA A 163 7.06 56.66 -25.05
C ALA A 163 8.30 55.80 -24.76
N GLN A 164 9.39 56.44 -24.38
CA GLN A 164 10.63 55.81 -23.98
C GLN A 164 10.99 56.21 -22.56
N LEU A 165 11.07 55.26 -21.65
CA LEU A 165 11.46 55.47 -20.28
C LEU A 165 12.73 54.64 -19.98
N ASN A 166 13.80 55.31 -19.62
CA ASN A 166 15.03 54.66 -19.17
C ASN A 166 15.16 54.91 -17.68
N LEU A 167 15.36 53.87 -16.92
CA LEU A 167 15.60 53.95 -15.47
C LEU A 167 16.92 53.23 -15.14
N GLN A 168 17.63 53.79 -14.21
CA GLN A 168 18.86 53.24 -13.67
C GLN A 168 18.73 53.08 -12.17
N HIS A 169 19.05 51.90 -11.66
CA HIS A 169 19.18 51.63 -10.25
C HIS A 169 20.49 50.89 -9.99
N GLN A 170 21.38 51.53 -9.25
CA GLN A 170 22.75 51.05 -8.99
C GLN A 170 23.52 50.88 -10.32
N GLN A 171 23.81 49.63 -10.73
CA GLN A 171 24.53 49.29 -11.97
C GLN A 171 23.61 48.82 -13.10
N ASP A 172 22.34 48.54 -12.81
CA ASP A 172 21.41 48.00 -13.78
C ASP A 172 20.57 49.09 -14.44
N GLN A 173 20.36 48.93 -15.73
CA GLN A 173 19.53 49.83 -16.56
C GLN A 173 18.30 49.12 -17.07
N LEU A 174 17.12 49.72 -16.85
CA LEU A 174 15.83 49.29 -17.33
C LEU A 174 15.39 50.26 -18.45
N SER A 175 15.06 49.78 -19.60
CA SER A 175 14.52 50.55 -20.71
C SER A 175 13.15 50.04 -21.11
N TRP A 176 12.15 50.92 -21.01
CA TRP A 176 10.81 50.67 -21.48
C TRP A 176 10.57 51.47 -22.74
N HIS A 177 10.03 50.80 -23.75
CA HIS A 177 9.56 51.45 -24.99
C HIS A 177 8.12 51.04 -25.24
N ALA A 178 7.22 52.00 -25.29
CA ALA A 178 5.81 51.79 -25.50
C ALA A 178 5.33 52.63 -26.71
N GLN A 179 4.72 52.00 -27.67
CA GLN A 179 4.03 52.62 -28.78
C GLN A 179 2.53 52.32 -28.65
N LEU A 180 1.74 53.37 -28.55
CA LEU A 180 0.31 53.28 -28.46
C LEU A 180 -0.30 54.05 -29.64
N GLN A 181 -1.10 53.40 -30.44
CA GLN A 181 -1.85 53.96 -31.52
C GLN A 181 -3.34 53.72 -31.29
N GLY A 182 -4.20 54.74 -31.40
CA GLY A 182 -5.60 54.49 -31.14
C GLY A 182 -6.49 55.63 -31.61
N ASP A 183 -7.70 55.22 -31.91
CA ASP A 183 -8.83 56.13 -32.18
C ASP A 183 -10.04 55.69 -31.33
N ALA A 184 -11.24 56.21 -31.63
CA ALA A 184 -12.45 55.86 -30.90
C ALA A 184 -12.87 54.36 -31.06
N THR A 185 -12.31 53.63 -32.03
CA THR A 185 -12.73 52.27 -32.43
C THR A 185 -11.62 51.26 -32.32
N THR A 186 -10.35 51.70 -32.33
CA THR A 186 -9.18 50.82 -32.33
C THR A 186 -8.11 51.31 -31.36
N ALA A 187 -7.43 50.40 -30.68
CA ALA A 187 -6.24 50.67 -29.95
C ALA A 187 -5.19 49.57 -30.23
N ALA A 188 -3.98 49.95 -30.50
CA ALA A 188 -2.86 49.05 -30.66
C ALA A 188 -1.71 49.49 -29.74
N LEU A 189 -1.22 48.59 -28.97
CA LEU A 189 -0.11 48.76 -28.02
C LEU A 189 1.04 47.82 -28.39
N GLN A 190 2.21 48.42 -28.53
CA GLN A 190 3.49 47.66 -28.59
C GLN A 190 4.30 48.08 -27.36
N LEU A 191 4.72 47.12 -26.57
CA LEU A 191 5.52 47.34 -25.37
C LEU A 191 6.77 46.48 -25.44
N SER A 192 7.93 47.06 -25.21
CA SER A 192 9.14 46.31 -25.01
C SER A 192 9.86 46.76 -23.74
N LEU A 193 10.40 45.76 -23.01
CA LEU A 193 11.22 45.96 -21.85
C LEU A 193 12.58 45.35 -22.07
N ALA A 194 13.63 46.11 -21.87
CA ALA A 194 14.99 45.64 -21.87
C ALA A 194 15.70 45.93 -20.55
N ILE A 195 16.53 45.01 -20.11
CA ILE A 195 17.39 45.15 -18.94
C ILE A 195 18.83 45.05 -19.44
N ASN A 196 19.67 46.03 -19.09
CA ASN A 196 21.05 46.07 -19.51
C ASN A 196 21.23 45.91 -21.04
N GLN A 197 20.33 46.58 -21.83
CA GLN A 197 20.23 46.53 -23.29
C GLN A 197 19.83 45.18 -23.89
N GLN A 198 19.45 44.21 -23.08
CA GLN A 198 18.92 42.92 -23.53
C GLN A 198 17.38 42.92 -23.42
N ALA A 199 16.70 42.63 -24.52
CA ALA A 199 15.25 42.55 -24.55
C ALA A 199 14.79 41.41 -23.67
N GLN A 200 13.90 41.70 -22.69
CA GLN A 200 13.34 40.71 -21.77
C GLN A 200 11.89 40.40 -22.11
N LEU A 201 11.11 41.42 -22.40
CA LEU A 201 9.67 41.24 -22.66
C LEU A 201 9.31 42.06 -23.90
N GLN A 202 8.44 41.50 -24.73
CA GLN A 202 7.79 42.16 -25.84
C GLN A 202 6.31 41.82 -25.86
N LEU A 203 5.46 42.81 -25.94
CA LEU A 203 4.02 42.69 -26.04
C LEU A 203 3.52 43.48 -27.27
N SER A 204 2.77 42.82 -28.09
CA SER A 204 1.98 43.44 -29.17
C SER A 204 0.52 43.13 -28.92
N SER A 205 -0.30 44.12 -28.74
CA SER A 205 -1.71 43.96 -28.42
C SER A 205 -2.55 44.92 -29.21
N SER A 206 -3.64 44.46 -29.75
CA SER A 206 -4.63 45.32 -30.43
C SER A 206 -6.01 45.00 -29.97
N LEU A 207 -6.80 46.04 -29.77
CA LEU A 207 -8.19 45.99 -29.41
C LEU A 207 -9.03 46.75 -30.46
N GLN A 208 -9.98 46.07 -31.05
CA GLN A 208 -10.79 46.63 -32.13
C GLN A 208 -12.29 46.51 -31.73
N GLN A 209 -13.01 47.62 -31.76
CA GLN A 209 -14.46 47.63 -31.47
C GLN A 209 -15.22 47.22 -32.72
N SER A 210 -16.06 46.20 -32.62
CA SER A 210 -16.93 45.70 -33.68
C SER A 210 -18.39 45.79 -33.17
N GLY A 211 -19.31 46.27 -33.93
CA GLY A 211 -20.67 46.62 -33.54
C GLY A 211 -21.40 45.86 -32.45
N THR A 212 -21.05 44.63 -32.17
CA THR A 212 -21.61 43.76 -31.10
C THR A 212 -20.62 43.36 -30.01
N GLY A 213 -19.36 43.79 -30.08
CA GLY A 213 -18.30 43.40 -29.12
C GLY A 213 -16.93 43.99 -29.46
N GLN A 214 -15.93 43.51 -28.79
CA GLN A 214 -14.53 43.92 -28.97
C GLN A 214 -13.69 42.72 -29.37
N LEU A 215 -12.86 42.89 -30.40
CA LEU A 215 -11.84 41.88 -30.75
C LEU A 215 -10.53 42.28 -30.10
N TRP A 216 -10.03 41.45 -29.20
CA TRP A 216 -8.74 41.61 -28.55
C TRP A 216 -7.77 40.52 -29.03
N GLN A 217 -6.69 40.94 -29.67
CA GLN A 217 -5.68 40.05 -30.15
C GLN A 217 -4.29 40.57 -29.78
N GLY A 218 -3.36 39.65 -29.57
CA GLY A 218 -1.99 40.04 -29.28
C GLY A 218 -1.05 38.86 -29.15
N ASP A 219 0.23 39.24 -29.10
CA ASP A 219 1.35 38.37 -28.94
C ASP A 219 2.23 38.89 -27.80
N PHE A 220 2.62 38.01 -26.95
CA PHE A 220 3.56 38.23 -25.84
C PHE A 220 4.76 37.31 -26.01
N SER A 221 5.96 37.85 -25.88
CA SER A 221 7.19 37.06 -25.80
C SER A 221 8.09 37.58 -24.68
N GLY A 222 8.57 36.64 -23.84
CA GLY A 222 9.53 36.92 -22.78
C GLY A 222 10.77 36.04 -22.92
N ASP A 223 11.94 36.65 -22.89
CA ASP A 223 13.23 35.95 -22.76
C ASP A 223 13.91 36.47 -21.49
N LEU A 224 13.65 35.80 -20.39
CA LEU A 224 13.97 36.25 -19.03
C LEU A 224 15.39 35.83 -18.65
N GLN A 225 16.41 36.32 -19.40
CA GLN A 225 17.81 36.08 -19.08
C GLN A 225 18.33 36.91 -17.90
N GLN A 226 17.67 38.03 -17.57
CA GLN A 226 17.98 38.95 -16.47
C GLN A 226 16.89 38.97 -15.40
N SER A 227 16.16 37.86 -15.26
CA SER A 227 15.04 37.75 -14.33
C SER A 227 15.42 37.98 -12.86
N ALA A 228 16.64 37.62 -12.47
CA ALA A 228 17.15 37.88 -11.12
C ALA A 228 17.26 39.38 -10.81
N VAL A 229 17.66 40.21 -11.79
CA VAL A 229 17.67 41.67 -11.64
C VAL A 229 16.27 42.20 -11.44
N LEU A 230 15.32 41.77 -12.28
CA LEU A 230 13.91 42.19 -12.17
C LEU A 230 13.30 41.78 -10.83
N GLN A 231 13.58 40.54 -10.39
CA GLN A 231 13.08 40.05 -9.09
C GLN A 231 13.71 40.83 -7.92
N SER A 232 15.01 41.12 -7.98
CA SER A 232 15.71 41.95 -6.99
C SER A 232 15.09 43.35 -6.89
N TRP A 233 14.75 43.96 -8.02
CA TRP A 233 14.07 45.25 -8.03
C TRP A 233 12.64 45.16 -7.47
N LEU A 234 11.86 44.16 -7.89
CA LEU A 234 10.51 43.93 -7.34
C LEU A 234 10.54 43.62 -5.84
N GLY A 235 11.50 42.86 -5.38
CA GLY A 235 11.69 42.56 -3.96
C GLY A 235 12.03 43.78 -3.11
N GLN A 236 12.74 44.73 -3.69
CA GLN A 236 13.04 46.02 -3.02
C GLN A 236 11.84 46.96 -3.02
N TRP A 237 11.07 47.02 -4.12
CA TRP A 237 9.99 47.99 -4.31
C TRP A 237 8.65 47.51 -3.79
N LEU A 238 8.41 46.16 -3.78
CA LEU A 238 7.18 45.51 -3.33
C LEU A 238 7.50 44.37 -2.35
N PRO A 239 8.02 44.68 -1.15
CA PRO A 239 8.48 43.67 -0.23
C PRO A 239 7.37 42.70 0.24
N SER A 240 6.11 43.16 0.29
CA SER A 240 4.95 42.31 0.60
C SER A 240 4.65 41.26 -0.48
N ALA A 241 4.93 41.56 -1.75
CA ALA A 241 4.79 40.61 -2.85
C ALA A 241 6.01 39.70 -3.02
N ALA A 242 7.19 40.20 -2.70
CA ALA A 242 8.46 39.46 -2.85
C ALA A 242 8.58 38.28 -1.90
N GLY A 243 8.02 38.35 -0.69
CA GLY A 243 8.07 37.27 0.31
C GLY A 243 7.28 36.02 -0.11
N THR A 244 6.41 36.13 -1.10
CA THR A 244 5.58 35.01 -1.63
C THR A 244 6.07 34.47 -2.98
N LEU A 245 6.96 35.18 -3.65
CA LEU A 245 7.48 34.77 -4.96
C LEU A 245 8.71 33.86 -4.81
N PRO A 246 8.75 32.72 -5.53
CA PRO A 246 9.96 31.91 -5.60
C PRO A 246 11.10 32.69 -6.27
N GLU A 247 12.35 32.29 -6.07
CA GLU A 247 13.49 32.84 -6.80
C GLU A 247 13.20 32.82 -8.30
N ALA A 248 13.53 33.89 -9.01
CA ALA A 248 13.31 33.93 -10.45
C ALA A 248 14.19 32.89 -11.18
N PRO A 249 13.70 32.28 -12.25
CA PRO A 249 14.55 31.40 -13.06
C PRO A 249 15.71 32.16 -13.68
N THR A 250 16.87 31.54 -13.74
CA THR A 250 18.07 32.13 -14.37
C THR A 250 17.87 32.41 -15.88
N ALA A 251 17.06 31.58 -16.50
CA ALA A 251 16.61 31.77 -17.89
C ALA A 251 15.21 31.17 -18.06
N ALA A 252 14.32 31.92 -18.69
CA ALA A 252 12.99 31.40 -19.05
C ALA A 252 12.56 32.03 -20.38
N GLN A 253 11.96 31.26 -21.26
CA GLN A 253 11.32 31.74 -22.47
C GLN A 253 9.82 31.54 -22.36
N LEU A 254 9.09 32.64 -22.47
CA LEU A 254 7.63 32.66 -22.41
C LEU A 254 7.09 33.19 -23.73
N LYS A 255 6.06 32.54 -24.26
CA LYS A 255 5.33 33.06 -25.42
C LYS A 255 3.83 32.85 -25.18
N ALA A 256 3.05 33.85 -25.55
CA ALA A 256 1.61 33.74 -25.58
C ALA A 256 1.04 34.49 -26.77
N SER A 257 0.04 33.92 -27.40
CA SER A 257 -0.74 34.59 -28.43
C SER A 257 -2.23 34.36 -28.18
N TRP A 258 -3.02 35.39 -28.41
CA TRP A 258 -4.46 35.29 -28.18
C TRP A 258 -5.25 36.06 -29.22
N GLN A 259 -6.43 35.56 -29.49
CA GLN A 259 -7.45 36.20 -30.31
C GLN A 259 -8.80 35.97 -29.63
N LEU A 260 -9.30 36.99 -28.96
CA LEU A 260 -10.49 36.92 -28.10
C LEU A 260 -11.53 37.88 -28.53
N GLN A 261 -12.77 37.42 -28.56
CA GLN A 261 -13.95 38.21 -28.75
C GLN A 261 -14.59 38.48 -27.38
N LEU A 262 -14.65 39.74 -26.99
CA LEU A 262 -15.13 40.22 -25.71
C LEU A 262 -16.50 40.92 -25.85
N ALA A 263 -17.30 40.87 -24.81
CA ALA A 263 -18.50 41.69 -24.72
C ALA A 263 -18.15 43.21 -24.71
N PRO A 264 -19.04 44.11 -25.13
CA PRO A 264 -18.80 45.54 -24.99
C PRO A 264 -18.61 45.95 -23.53
N GLY A 265 -17.63 46.78 -23.23
CA GLY A 265 -17.35 47.28 -21.89
C GLY A 265 -15.87 47.42 -21.59
N PRO A 266 -15.52 47.81 -20.35
CA PRO A 266 -14.12 47.94 -19.95
C PRO A 266 -13.44 46.58 -19.86
N LEU A 267 -12.17 46.46 -20.26
CA LEU A 267 -11.37 45.27 -20.09
C LEU A 267 -11.21 44.95 -18.60
N ASN A 268 -11.84 43.88 -18.15
CA ASN A 268 -11.74 43.39 -16.80
C ASN A 268 -11.74 41.85 -16.75
N LEU A 269 -11.44 41.26 -15.60
CA LEU A 269 -11.38 39.83 -15.43
C LEU A 269 -12.73 39.13 -15.75
N ALA A 270 -13.84 39.76 -15.42
CA ALA A 270 -15.16 39.20 -15.69
C ALA A 270 -15.47 39.10 -17.19
N GLN A 271 -15.01 40.07 -18.00
CA GLN A 271 -15.11 39.98 -19.45
C GLN A 271 -14.23 38.90 -20.05
N LEU A 272 -13.01 38.70 -19.52
CA LEU A 272 -12.14 37.61 -19.93
C LEU A 272 -12.77 36.25 -19.61
N GLN A 273 -13.48 36.14 -18.50
CA GLN A 273 -14.20 34.92 -18.14
C GLN A 273 -15.37 34.63 -19.11
N GLN A 274 -15.89 35.62 -19.80
CA GLN A 274 -16.98 35.49 -20.77
C GLN A 274 -16.51 35.56 -22.22
N ALA A 275 -15.21 35.57 -22.44
CA ALA A 275 -14.62 35.67 -23.76
C ALA A 275 -14.88 34.43 -24.62
N SER A 276 -14.89 34.64 -25.94
CA SER A 276 -14.81 33.57 -26.94
C SER A 276 -13.58 33.76 -27.81
N GLY A 277 -12.86 32.67 -28.14
CA GLY A 277 -11.68 32.78 -28.98
C GLY A 277 -10.60 31.75 -28.66
N GLN A 278 -9.37 32.10 -28.96
CA GLN A 278 -8.23 31.18 -28.86
C GLN A 278 -7.08 31.81 -28.07
N LEU A 279 -6.39 30.96 -27.28
CA LEU A 279 -5.17 31.28 -26.56
C LEU A 279 -4.14 30.19 -26.81
N GLN A 280 -2.94 30.58 -27.15
CA GLN A 280 -1.78 29.71 -27.17
C GLN A 280 -0.73 30.25 -26.21
N ALA A 281 -0.19 29.38 -25.37
CA ALA A 281 0.85 29.74 -24.40
C ALA A 281 1.95 28.68 -24.39
N SER A 282 3.19 29.10 -24.39
CA SER A 282 4.33 28.22 -24.24
C SER A 282 5.34 28.79 -23.24
N ALA A 283 5.95 27.89 -22.48
CA ALA A 283 7.02 28.21 -21.57
C ALA A 283 8.16 27.20 -21.74
N LYS A 284 9.40 27.70 -21.74
CA LYS A 284 10.62 26.88 -21.73
C LYS A 284 11.53 27.32 -20.61
N LEU A 285 11.96 26.37 -19.81
CA LEU A 285 12.92 26.54 -18.72
C LEU A 285 14.19 25.75 -19.10
N PRO A 286 15.13 26.35 -19.81
CA PRO A 286 16.33 25.66 -20.28
C PRO A 286 17.28 25.29 -19.13
N GLU A 287 17.25 26.04 -18.04
CA GLU A 287 18.04 25.79 -16.83
C GLU A 287 17.12 25.37 -15.65
N PRO A 288 17.64 24.57 -14.70
CA PRO A 288 16.87 24.15 -13.53
C PRO A 288 16.48 25.36 -12.66
N TRP A 289 15.18 25.53 -12.46
CA TRP A 289 14.61 26.58 -11.61
C TRP A 289 14.30 26.07 -10.22
N PRO A 290 14.93 26.62 -9.16
CA PRO A 290 14.62 26.23 -7.79
C PRO A 290 13.27 26.80 -7.36
N ILE A 291 12.26 25.92 -7.22
CA ILE A 291 10.94 26.26 -6.72
C ILE A 291 10.84 25.79 -5.27
N PRO A 292 10.62 26.70 -4.29
CA PRO A 292 10.42 26.32 -2.89
C PRO A 292 9.30 25.29 -2.75
N ALA A 293 9.46 24.31 -1.87
CA ALA A 293 8.53 23.20 -1.60
C ALA A 293 8.29 22.23 -2.80
N LEU A 294 8.93 22.43 -3.96
CA LEU A 294 8.81 21.51 -5.10
C LEU A 294 10.16 20.88 -5.46
N GLY A 295 11.19 21.68 -5.62
CA GLY A 295 12.52 21.25 -6.06
C GLY A 295 13.05 22.08 -7.24
N GLN A 296 13.92 21.50 -8.06
CA GLN A 296 14.48 22.15 -9.25
C GLN A 296 13.71 21.68 -10.51
N LEU A 297 12.90 22.57 -11.08
CA LEU A 297 12.10 22.33 -12.27
C LEU A 297 12.83 22.79 -13.53
N GLN A 298 12.84 21.96 -14.56
CA GLN A 298 13.38 22.25 -15.90
C GLN A 298 12.46 21.63 -16.95
N GLY A 299 12.35 22.26 -18.14
CA GLY A 299 11.61 21.66 -19.25
C GLY A 299 10.82 22.64 -20.08
N SER A 300 9.78 22.15 -20.75
CA SER A 300 8.91 22.93 -21.60
C SER A 300 7.45 22.56 -21.42
N PHE A 301 6.59 23.53 -21.73
CA PHE A 301 5.15 23.44 -21.62
C PHE A 301 4.51 24.23 -22.78
N ASP A 302 3.58 23.61 -23.50
CA ASP A 302 2.82 24.24 -24.59
C ASP A 302 1.33 23.95 -24.39
N LEU A 303 0.51 24.98 -24.35
CA LEU A 303 -0.94 24.92 -24.17
C LEU A 303 -1.64 25.63 -25.31
N SER A 304 -2.64 25.00 -25.90
CA SER A 304 -3.63 25.64 -26.77
C SER A 304 -5.01 25.50 -26.13
N ALA A 305 -5.75 26.60 -26.03
CA ALA A 305 -7.06 26.64 -25.44
C ALA A 305 -8.03 27.47 -26.27
N GLN A 306 -9.30 27.06 -26.27
CA GLN A 306 -10.42 27.82 -26.87
C GLN A 306 -11.36 28.25 -25.78
N ALA A 307 -11.89 29.43 -25.94
CA ALA A 307 -12.97 29.97 -25.12
C ALA A 307 -14.27 29.98 -25.93
N LEU A 308 -15.32 29.30 -25.44
CA LEU A 308 -16.66 29.26 -26.02
C LEU A 308 -17.66 29.62 -24.92
N ASP A 309 -18.38 30.71 -25.13
CA ASP A 309 -19.43 31.18 -24.19
C ASP A 309 -18.98 31.25 -22.73
N GLY A 310 -17.78 31.77 -22.50
CA GLY A 310 -17.19 31.87 -21.16
C GLY A 310 -16.58 30.60 -20.58
N GLN A 311 -16.57 29.50 -21.30
CA GLN A 311 -15.88 28.28 -20.92
C GLN A 311 -14.55 28.16 -21.64
N TRP A 312 -13.47 28.12 -20.90
CA TRP A 312 -12.13 27.89 -21.42
C TRP A 312 -11.87 26.39 -21.52
N LEU A 313 -11.66 25.91 -22.73
CA LEU A 313 -11.41 24.53 -23.06
C LEU A 313 -10.01 24.38 -23.65
N ALA A 314 -9.21 23.48 -23.10
CA ALA A 314 -7.91 23.19 -23.70
C ALA A 314 -8.09 22.30 -24.94
N ASP A 315 -7.48 22.68 -26.07
CA ASP A 315 -7.45 21.86 -27.28
C ASP A 315 -6.26 20.91 -27.27
N SER A 316 -5.12 21.39 -26.78
CA SER A 316 -3.92 20.58 -26.68
C SER A 316 -3.06 21.04 -25.51
N LEU A 317 -2.40 20.07 -24.90
CA LEU A 317 -1.44 20.26 -23.84
C LEU A 317 -0.24 19.37 -24.12
N ASN A 318 0.94 19.97 -24.25
CA ASN A 318 2.19 19.24 -24.34
C ASN A 318 3.13 19.74 -23.25
N ALA A 319 3.77 18.84 -22.54
CA ALA A 319 4.74 19.18 -21.51
C ALA A 319 5.87 18.13 -21.49
N ASP A 320 7.08 18.59 -21.27
CA ASP A 320 8.24 17.76 -20.95
C ASP A 320 8.97 18.43 -19.80
N LEU A 321 8.69 17.97 -18.60
CA LEU A 321 9.13 18.57 -17.35
C LEU A 321 10.04 17.60 -16.60
N ASN A 322 11.14 18.09 -16.09
CA ASN A 322 12.10 17.34 -15.30
C ASN A 322 12.27 18.04 -13.95
N LEU A 323 11.94 17.34 -12.87
CA LEU A 323 12.06 17.82 -11.52
C LEU A 323 13.21 17.07 -10.82
N LYS A 324 14.17 17.81 -10.30
CA LYS A 324 15.32 17.31 -9.53
C LYS A 324 15.29 17.87 -8.11
N GLN A 325 15.99 17.19 -7.19
CA GLN A 325 16.05 17.63 -5.78
C GLN A 325 14.66 17.89 -5.20
N ILE A 326 13.79 16.88 -5.32
CA ILE A 326 12.40 16.95 -4.85
C ILE A 326 12.37 17.36 -3.37
N ALA A 327 11.55 18.34 -3.03
CA ALA A 327 11.45 18.84 -1.67
C ALA A 327 10.80 17.80 -0.73
N ASN A 328 11.37 17.63 0.46
CA ASN A 328 10.91 16.64 1.43
C ASN A 328 9.46 16.89 1.91
N ASP A 329 8.99 18.13 1.88
CA ASP A 329 7.65 18.51 2.34
C ASP A 329 6.52 17.88 1.53
N LEU A 330 6.79 17.56 0.24
CA LEU A 330 5.81 16.89 -0.64
C LEU A 330 5.60 15.40 -0.30
N ILE A 331 6.53 14.80 0.43
CA ILE A 331 6.65 13.36 0.59
C ILE A 331 7.00 12.95 2.02
N SER A 332 6.67 13.81 3.00
CA SER A 332 7.01 13.62 4.42
C SER A 332 6.56 12.28 5.03
N ASP A 333 5.46 11.71 4.51
CA ASP A 333 4.86 10.48 5.05
C ASP A 333 5.37 9.20 4.37
N VAL A 334 6.24 9.32 3.38
CA VAL A 334 6.82 8.19 2.65
C VAL A 334 8.25 7.91 3.16
N PRO A 335 8.69 6.66 3.34
CA PRO A 335 10.07 6.35 3.70
C PRO A 335 11.08 6.93 2.71
N ALA A 336 12.17 7.51 3.21
CA ALA A 336 13.17 8.20 2.39
C ALA A 336 13.83 7.30 1.32
N GLU A 337 13.82 5.99 1.53
CA GLU A 337 14.31 5.00 0.57
C GLU A 337 13.43 4.86 -0.67
N LEU A 338 12.17 5.28 -0.59
CA LEU A 338 11.20 5.18 -1.68
C LEU A 338 11.20 6.40 -2.60
N TYR A 339 11.90 7.48 -2.24
CA TYR A 339 11.92 8.70 -3.03
C TYR A 339 12.73 8.53 -4.32
N PRO A 340 12.19 8.94 -5.46
CA PRO A 340 13.00 9.17 -6.65
C PRO A 340 13.87 10.43 -6.46
N GLU A 341 15.06 10.44 -7.02
CA GLU A 341 15.93 11.62 -7.03
C GLU A 341 15.51 12.61 -8.12
N THR A 342 14.89 12.08 -9.18
CA THR A 342 14.38 12.86 -10.31
C THR A 342 13.02 12.36 -10.75
N LEU A 343 12.14 13.30 -11.15
CA LEU A 343 10.86 13.01 -11.79
C LEU A 343 10.86 13.64 -13.20
N GLN A 344 10.52 12.84 -14.19
CA GLN A 344 10.27 13.30 -15.55
C GLN A 344 8.80 13.10 -15.88
N LEU A 345 8.12 14.17 -16.25
CA LEU A 345 6.74 14.19 -16.71
C LEU A 345 6.71 14.57 -18.19
N THR A 346 6.24 13.68 -19.04
CA THR A 346 5.99 13.94 -20.45
C THR A 346 4.49 13.80 -20.72
N ILE A 347 3.88 14.84 -21.23
CA ILE A 347 2.47 14.88 -21.63
C ILE A 347 2.45 15.28 -23.10
N GLN A 348 1.69 14.57 -23.91
CA GLN A 348 1.49 14.85 -25.32
C GLN A 348 0.02 14.73 -25.69
N ALA A 349 -0.49 15.62 -26.51
CA ALA A 349 -1.83 15.49 -27.04
C ALA A 349 -1.96 14.19 -27.87
N THR A 350 -3.07 13.50 -27.76
CA THR A 350 -3.36 12.24 -28.48
C THR A 350 -4.80 12.19 -28.99
N GLU A 351 -5.15 11.15 -29.71
CA GLU A 351 -6.52 10.95 -30.19
C GLU A 351 -7.47 10.55 -29.04
N THR A 352 -8.73 10.93 -29.17
CA THR A 352 -9.76 10.65 -28.19
C THR A 352 -10.02 9.15 -28.10
N PRO A 353 -9.85 8.50 -26.92
CA PRO A 353 -10.11 7.08 -26.73
C PRO A 353 -11.61 6.76 -26.79
N ASN A 354 -11.95 5.52 -27.17
CA ASN A 354 -13.33 5.10 -27.36
C ASN A 354 -14.07 4.78 -26.04
N ASN A 355 -13.34 4.58 -24.93
CA ASN A 355 -13.90 4.07 -23.66
C ASN A 355 -13.92 5.16 -22.57
N LEU A 356 -14.44 6.31 -22.90
CA LEU A 356 -14.55 7.40 -21.94
C LEU A 356 -15.73 7.22 -20.97
N ALA A 357 -15.54 7.62 -19.73
CA ALA A 357 -16.61 7.76 -18.76
C ALA A 357 -17.65 8.78 -19.25
N ALA A 358 -18.92 8.59 -18.89
CA ALA A 358 -20.03 9.43 -19.39
C ALA A 358 -19.80 10.94 -19.12
N GLN A 359 -19.10 11.28 -18.03
CA GLN A 359 -18.76 12.65 -17.66
C GLN A 359 -17.70 13.29 -18.55
N LEU A 360 -16.93 12.48 -19.31
CA LEU A 360 -15.85 12.92 -20.20
C LEU A 360 -16.24 12.90 -21.67
N VAL A 361 -17.39 12.29 -22.03
CA VAL A 361 -17.87 12.29 -23.40
C VAL A 361 -18.09 13.73 -23.87
N ASP A 362 -17.59 14.05 -25.06
CA ASP A 362 -17.67 15.36 -25.72
C ASP A 362 -16.88 16.51 -25.06
N ARG A 363 -16.19 16.26 -23.95
CA ARG A 363 -15.39 17.29 -23.25
C ARG A 363 -14.04 16.78 -22.73
N ALA A 364 -13.58 15.64 -23.16
CA ALA A 364 -12.28 15.13 -22.76
C ALA A 364 -11.15 15.79 -23.54
N LEU A 365 -10.11 16.21 -22.85
CA LEU A 365 -8.80 16.48 -23.41
C LEU A 365 -7.95 15.19 -23.30
N PRO A 366 -7.74 14.47 -24.40
CA PRO A 366 -6.95 13.24 -24.38
C PRO A 366 -5.47 13.53 -24.44
N LEU A 367 -4.71 12.92 -23.53
CA LEU A 367 -3.29 13.14 -23.36
C LEU A 367 -2.56 11.81 -23.21
N GLN A 368 -1.44 11.63 -23.86
CA GLN A 368 -0.52 10.55 -23.56
C GLN A 368 0.34 10.96 -22.37
N LEU A 369 0.26 10.23 -21.28
CA LEU A 369 1.02 10.47 -20.06
C LEU A 369 2.22 9.53 -19.99
N LEU A 370 3.39 10.06 -19.65
CA LEU A 370 4.56 9.31 -19.24
C LEU A 370 5.18 10.01 -18.03
N LEU A 371 5.12 9.35 -16.88
CA LEU A 371 5.74 9.82 -15.63
C LEU A 371 6.82 8.83 -15.21
N LYS A 372 8.06 9.28 -15.14
CA LYS A 372 9.22 8.48 -14.73
C LYS A 372 9.84 9.04 -13.48
N GLY A 373 10.05 8.18 -12.49
CA GLY A 373 10.89 8.45 -11.34
C GLY A 373 12.20 7.66 -11.46
N GLN A 374 13.33 8.32 -11.22
CA GLN A 374 14.65 7.69 -11.25
C GLN A 374 15.42 8.04 -9.97
N GLY A 375 16.20 7.09 -9.46
CA GLY A 375 16.97 7.20 -8.24
C GLY A 375 17.12 5.85 -7.57
N ARG A 376 17.09 5.82 -6.26
CA ARG A 376 17.08 4.57 -5.48
C ARG A 376 15.82 3.77 -5.77
N SER A 377 14.68 4.43 -5.76
CA SER A 377 13.43 3.89 -6.29
C SER A 377 13.24 4.38 -7.71
N GLN A 378 12.71 3.50 -8.54
CA GLN A 378 12.42 3.80 -9.95
C GLN A 378 10.98 3.42 -10.22
N PHE A 379 10.30 4.27 -10.95
CA PHE A 379 8.98 3.92 -11.47
C PHE A 379 8.73 4.56 -12.84
N GLU A 380 7.88 3.93 -13.60
CA GLU A 380 7.39 4.41 -14.88
C GLU A 380 5.89 4.17 -14.95
N LEU A 381 5.12 5.23 -14.99
CA LEU A 381 3.69 5.24 -15.23
C LEU A 381 3.44 5.79 -16.64
N GLN A 382 2.79 5.02 -17.48
CA GLN A 382 2.37 5.46 -18.82
C GLN A 382 0.92 5.07 -19.05
N GLY A 383 0.24 5.84 -19.89
CA GLY A 383 -1.17 5.56 -20.24
C GLY A 383 -1.82 6.74 -20.93
N THR A 384 -3.06 6.56 -21.36
CA THR A 384 -3.86 7.64 -21.93
C THR A 384 -4.66 8.31 -20.81
N LEU A 385 -4.38 9.58 -20.57
CA LEU A 385 -5.05 10.41 -19.58
C LEU A 385 -6.11 11.25 -20.28
N ALA A 386 -7.36 11.14 -19.91
CA ALA A 386 -8.43 12.00 -20.37
C ALA A 386 -8.82 12.96 -19.23
N LEU A 387 -8.64 14.26 -19.45
CA LEU A 387 -9.03 15.31 -18.50
C LEU A 387 -10.35 15.93 -18.95
N ALA A 388 -11.26 16.22 -18.02
CA ALA A 388 -12.44 16.99 -18.33
C ALA A 388 -12.04 18.43 -18.66
N ASN A 389 -12.45 18.89 -19.81
CA ASN A 389 -12.38 20.28 -20.19
C ASN A 389 -13.54 21.03 -19.49
N GLY A 390 -13.20 21.86 -18.51
CA GLY A 390 -14.16 22.62 -17.73
C GLY A 390 -14.65 21.93 -16.44
N LEU A 391 -15.59 22.58 -15.74
CA LEU A 391 -16.16 22.09 -14.48
C LEU A 391 -17.45 21.28 -14.71
N PRO A 392 -17.76 20.30 -13.87
CA PRO A 392 -16.91 19.75 -12.82
C PRO A 392 -15.69 19.01 -13.40
N TRP A 393 -14.55 19.09 -12.74
CA TRP A 393 -13.35 18.39 -13.19
C TRP A 393 -13.53 16.86 -13.09
N ALA A 394 -12.96 16.15 -14.01
CA ALA A 394 -12.85 14.67 -13.99
C ALA A 394 -11.59 14.25 -14.70
N LEU A 395 -11.06 13.11 -14.31
CA LEU A 395 -9.84 12.55 -14.84
C LEU A 395 -10.02 11.05 -15.01
N GLN A 396 -9.63 10.52 -16.18
CA GLN A 396 -9.62 9.10 -16.46
C GLN A 396 -8.26 8.69 -17.01
N LEU A 397 -7.65 7.69 -16.41
CA LEU A 397 -6.46 7.02 -16.95
C LEU A 397 -6.91 5.71 -17.59
N LEU A 398 -6.59 5.52 -18.84
CA LEU A 398 -6.92 4.33 -19.64
C LEU A 398 -5.63 3.62 -20.07
N ASP A 399 -5.68 2.30 -20.12
CA ASP A 399 -4.54 1.45 -20.49
C ASP A 399 -3.26 1.81 -19.72
N GLY A 400 -3.43 2.18 -18.45
CA GLY A 400 -2.36 2.58 -17.57
C GLY A 400 -1.41 1.40 -17.30
N SER A 401 -0.12 1.62 -17.40
CA SER A 401 0.93 0.67 -17.05
C SER A 401 1.89 1.32 -16.06
N LEU A 402 1.96 0.74 -14.85
CA LEU A 402 2.89 1.15 -13.81
C LEU A 402 3.92 0.06 -13.59
N ASN A 403 5.18 0.38 -13.87
CA ASN A 403 6.32 -0.44 -13.50
C ASN A 403 7.10 0.28 -12.40
N ALA A 404 7.32 -0.36 -11.26
CA ALA A 404 8.08 0.23 -10.19
C ALA A 404 9.03 -0.77 -9.53
N SER A 405 10.17 -0.28 -9.08
CA SER A 405 11.14 -1.04 -8.30
C SER A 405 11.70 -0.17 -7.18
N THR A 406 11.76 -0.74 -5.98
CA THR A 406 12.29 -0.05 -4.80
C THR A 406 13.33 -0.92 -4.10
N PRO A 407 14.34 -0.32 -3.47
CA PRO A 407 15.25 -1.05 -2.59
C PRO A 407 14.53 -1.54 -1.33
N ALA A 408 15.25 -2.26 -0.48
CA ALA A 408 14.71 -2.65 0.82
C ALA A 408 14.52 -1.42 1.73
N PHE A 409 13.43 -1.42 2.50
CA PHE A 409 13.06 -0.35 3.43
C PHE A 409 12.40 -0.91 4.70
N GLN A 410 12.16 -0.04 5.68
CA GLN A 410 11.50 -0.41 6.93
C GLN A 410 10.23 0.42 7.11
N LEU A 411 9.17 -0.24 7.55
CA LEU A 411 7.88 0.38 7.85
C LEU A 411 7.29 -0.25 9.13
N GLU A 412 7.07 0.54 10.17
CA GLU A 412 6.35 0.15 11.39
C GLU A 412 6.69 -1.25 11.95
N GLY A 413 7.98 -1.56 12.11
CA GLY A 413 8.45 -2.86 12.63
C GLY A 413 8.59 -3.97 11.60
N TRP A 414 8.20 -3.74 10.34
CA TRP A 414 8.41 -4.64 9.23
C TRP A 414 9.68 -4.28 8.45
N LYS A 415 10.48 -5.28 8.15
CA LYS A 415 11.59 -5.19 7.19
C LYS A 415 11.11 -5.70 5.85
N ILE A 416 11.03 -4.81 4.89
CA ILE A 416 10.51 -5.06 3.55
C ILE A 416 11.71 -5.13 2.61
N GLY A 417 11.88 -6.24 1.90
CA GLY A 417 12.94 -6.41 0.90
C GLY A 417 12.66 -5.61 -0.38
N ALA A 418 13.53 -5.77 -1.36
CA ALA A 418 13.33 -5.11 -2.64
C ALA A 418 11.97 -5.48 -3.24
N LEU A 419 11.21 -4.45 -3.60
CA LEU A 419 9.88 -4.56 -4.20
C LEU A 419 9.97 -4.29 -5.69
N GLN A 420 9.31 -5.12 -6.49
CA GLN A 420 9.07 -4.90 -7.91
C GLN A 420 7.58 -5.01 -8.18
N THR A 421 7.08 -4.07 -8.94
CA THR A 421 5.65 -4.01 -9.29
C THR A 421 5.49 -3.79 -10.78
N GLN A 422 4.54 -4.49 -11.36
CA GLN A 422 4.07 -4.30 -12.72
C GLN A 422 2.54 -4.34 -12.67
N LEU A 423 1.91 -3.20 -12.85
CA LEU A 423 0.47 -3.07 -12.79
C LEU A 423 -0.06 -2.60 -14.14
N GLN A 424 -1.11 -3.23 -14.60
CA GLN A 424 -2.00 -2.69 -15.62
C GLN A 424 -3.19 -2.12 -14.86
N LEU A 425 -3.52 -0.87 -15.09
CA LEU A 425 -4.56 -0.19 -14.30
C LEU A 425 -5.35 0.80 -15.13
N ASP A 426 -6.64 0.86 -14.86
CA ASP A 426 -7.53 1.91 -15.30
C ASP A 426 -8.01 2.68 -14.07
N ALA A 427 -8.10 3.99 -14.17
CA ALA A 427 -8.53 4.83 -13.05
C ALA A 427 -9.48 5.91 -13.53
N TYR A 428 -10.46 6.24 -12.72
CA TYR A 428 -11.36 7.37 -12.90
C TYR A 428 -11.49 8.11 -11.58
N LEU A 429 -11.39 9.43 -11.64
CA LEU A 429 -11.48 10.31 -10.47
C LEU A 429 -12.29 11.55 -10.82
N ASP A 430 -13.25 11.86 -9.97
CA ASP A 430 -13.99 13.13 -9.97
C ASP A 430 -14.20 13.63 -8.53
N PRO A 431 -14.83 14.78 -8.27
CA PRO A 431 -15.04 15.30 -6.91
C PRO A 431 -15.83 14.39 -5.97
N GLN A 432 -16.54 13.40 -6.49
CA GLN A 432 -17.47 12.56 -5.74
C GLN A 432 -17.02 11.10 -5.66
N GLN A 433 -16.17 10.63 -6.59
CA GLN A 433 -15.82 9.22 -6.67
C GLN A 433 -14.43 8.98 -7.23
N LEU A 434 -13.83 7.90 -6.74
CA LEU A 434 -12.61 7.30 -7.27
C LEU A 434 -12.92 5.86 -7.67
N HIS A 435 -12.62 5.50 -8.91
CA HIS A 435 -12.60 4.14 -9.41
C HIS A 435 -11.17 3.76 -9.81
N LEU A 436 -10.68 2.62 -9.36
CA LEU A 436 -9.41 2.06 -9.79
C LEU A 436 -9.61 0.58 -10.07
N ALA A 437 -9.20 0.11 -11.24
CA ALA A 437 -9.29 -1.30 -11.65
C ALA A 437 -7.93 -1.81 -12.10
N LEU A 438 -7.48 -2.94 -11.55
CA LEU A 438 -6.29 -3.63 -11.98
C LEU A 438 -6.62 -4.55 -13.16
N GLY A 439 -5.89 -4.42 -14.24
CA GLY A 439 -6.02 -5.25 -15.42
C GLY A 439 -5.32 -6.60 -15.27
N LYS A 440 -5.44 -7.42 -16.31
CA LYS A 440 -4.77 -8.73 -16.38
C LYS A 440 -3.26 -8.55 -16.39
N GLY A 441 -2.57 -9.30 -15.55
CA GLY A 441 -1.11 -9.27 -15.45
C GLY A 441 -0.55 -8.32 -14.39
N ALA A 442 -1.42 -7.69 -13.59
CA ALA A 442 -0.97 -6.92 -12.42
C ALA A 442 -0.23 -7.83 -11.45
N GLN A 443 1.03 -7.52 -11.19
CA GLN A 443 1.94 -8.30 -10.34
C GLN A 443 2.71 -7.40 -9.39
N LEU A 444 2.91 -7.92 -8.19
CA LEU A 444 3.78 -7.36 -7.17
C LEU A 444 4.69 -8.47 -6.67
N SER A 445 5.98 -8.25 -6.64
CA SER A 445 6.95 -9.19 -6.09
C SER A 445 7.82 -8.52 -5.03
N LEU A 446 8.06 -9.25 -3.95
CA LEU A 446 8.80 -8.80 -2.80
C LEU A 446 9.84 -9.87 -2.41
N GLN A 447 11.11 -9.49 -2.30
CA GLN A 447 12.16 -10.45 -1.98
C GLN A 447 11.97 -11.10 -0.61
N HIS A 448 11.71 -10.30 0.39
CA HIS A 448 11.43 -10.77 1.75
C HIS A 448 10.56 -9.77 2.53
N LEU A 449 9.74 -10.33 3.39
CA LEU A 449 8.96 -9.60 4.38
C LEU A 449 9.23 -10.24 5.73
N ARG A 450 9.74 -9.48 6.68
CA ARG A 450 10.13 -9.99 8.00
C ARG A 450 9.58 -9.13 9.11
N SER A 451 8.94 -9.78 10.07
CA SER A 451 8.60 -9.22 11.39
C SER A 451 9.29 -10.04 12.48
N THR A 452 8.94 -9.84 13.75
CA THR A 452 9.46 -10.61 14.89
C THR A 452 9.15 -12.11 14.77
N ASP A 453 7.94 -12.48 14.31
CA ASP A 453 7.41 -13.83 14.40
C ASP A 453 7.25 -14.52 13.05
N VAL A 454 7.16 -13.77 11.97
CA VAL A 454 6.89 -14.28 10.62
C VAL A 454 7.94 -13.78 9.64
N GLN A 455 8.44 -14.71 8.83
CA GLN A 455 9.30 -14.41 7.69
C GLN A 455 8.66 -15.00 6.42
N ALA A 456 8.48 -14.15 5.44
CA ALA A 456 8.08 -14.55 4.10
C ALA A 456 9.18 -14.16 3.11
N GLN A 457 9.54 -15.08 2.22
CA GLN A 457 10.52 -14.86 1.16
C GLN A 457 9.85 -15.08 -0.19
N GLN A 458 10.38 -14.40 -1.23
CA GLN A 458 9.88 -14.53 -2.60
C GLN A 458 8.36 -14.37 -2.71
N LEU A 459 7.83 -13.38 -1.97
CA LEU A 459 6.40 -13.09 -2.02
C LEU A 459 6.04 -12.54 -3.39
N LYS A 460 5.03 -13.13 -4.01
CA LYS A 460 4.43 -12.66 -5.26
C LYS A 460 2.93 -12.53 -5.05
N ALA A 461 2.38 -11.40 -5.42
CA ALA A 461 0.95 -11.17 -5.46
C ALA A 461 0.56 -10.80 -6.89
N SER A 462 -0.58 -11.29 -7.35
CA SER A 462 -1.14 -10.97 -8.65
C SER A 462 -2.65 -10.87 -8.59
N SER A 463 -3.19 -10.05 -9.48
CA SER A 463 -4.64 -9.93 -9.65
C SER A 463 -4.97 -9.75 -11.12
N SER A 464 -6.13 -10.22 -11.51
CA SER A 464 -6.65 -10.06 -12.87
C SER A 464 -7.94 -9.23 -12.93
N GLY A 465 -8.21 -8.43 -11.91
CA GLY A 465 -9.45 -7.66 -11.86
C GLY A 465 -9.82 -7.13 -10.48
N LEU A 466 -8.84 -6.84 -9.63
CA LEU A 466 -9.09 -6.15 -8.36
C LEU A 466 -9.57 -4.73 -8.64
N GLN A 467 -10.67 -4.33 -8.02
CA GLN A 467 -11.31 -3.02 -8.21
C GLN A 467 -11.46 -2.32 -6.87
N LEU A 468 -11.08 -1.06 -6.83
CA LEU A 468 -11.33 -0.15 -5.73
C LEU A 468 -12.34 0.90 -6.18
N GLN A 469 -13.42 1.03 -5.44
CA GLN A 469 -14.41 2.08 -5.58
C GLN A 469 -14.45 2.89 -4.29
N ALA A 470 -14.38 4.21 -4.41
CA ALA A 470 -14.41 5.08 -3.24
C ALA A 470 -15.33 6.27 -3.49
N GLN A 471 -16.04 6.69 -2.45
CA GLN A 471 -16.87 7.88 -2.44
C GLN A 471 -16.14 9.01 -1.74
N LEU A 472 -16.12 10.17 -2.38
CA LEU A 472 -15.44 11.37 -1.92
C LEU A 472 -16.44 12.50 -1.65
N ALA A 473 -16.17 13.33 -0.66
CA ALA A 473 -16.86 14.61 -0.47
C ALA A 473 -15.87 15.67 0.02
N ALA A 474 -15.82 16.77 -0.65
CA ALA A 474 -14.90 17.89 -0.36
C ALA A 474 -13.41 17.46 -0.27
N GLY A 475 -13.02 16.40 -1.01
CA GLY A 475 -11.67 15.84 -0.98
C GLY A 475 -11.40 14.81 0.13
N GLU A 476 -12.37 14.56 1.01
CA GLU A 476 -12.26 13.54 2.06
C GLU A 476 -12.90 12.22 1.61
N LEU A 477 -12.30 11.10 2.02
CA LEU A 477 -12.79 9.77 1.76
C LEU A 477 -13.95 9.44 2.71
N LEU A 478 -15.16 9.27 2.17
CA LEU A 478 -16.35 8.91 2.93
C LEU A 478 -16.52 7.41 3.12
N ASP A 479 -16.38 6.68 2.02
CA ASP A 479 -16.55 5.22 1.99
C ASP A 479 -15.69 4.63 0.87
N TRP A 480 -15.33 3.34 1.00
CA TRP A 480 -14.61 2.64 -0.04
C TRP A 480 -14.96 1.16 -0.03
N GLN A 481 -14.88 0.53 -1.20
CA GLN A 481 -15.04 -0.90 -1.41
C GLN A 481 -13.92 -1.41 -2.31
N LEU A 482 -13.26 -2.47 -1.86
CA LEU A 482 -12.24 -3.19 -2.62
C LEU A 482 -12.73 -4.60 -2.88
N GLU A 483 -12.78 -5.03 -4.14
CA GLU A 483 -13.22 -6.36 -4.50
C GLU A 483 -12.48 -6.92 -5.71
N GLY A 484 -12.28 -8.22 -5.73
CA GLY A 484 -11.72 -8.93 -6.89
C GLY A 484 -10.86 -10.13 -6.53
N PRO A 485 -10.39 -10.85 -7.56
CA PRO A 485 -9.49 -11.98 -7.37
C PRO A 485 -8.11 -11.54 -6.89
N LEU A 486 -7.57 -12.29 -5.91
CA LEU A 486 -6.23 -12.11 -5.40
C LEU A 486 -5.51 -13.45 -5.34
N ASP A 487 -4.40 -13.55 -6.05
CA ASP A 487 -3.50 -14.68 -5.98
C ASP A 487 -2.21 -14.22 -5.31
N PHE A 488 -1.72 -14.96 -4.31
CA PHE A 488 -0.40 -14.70 -3.78
C PHE A 488 0.36 -15.99 -3.49
N SER A 489 1.67 -15.91 -3.54
CA SER A 489 2.56 -17.00 -3.15
C SER A 489 3.75 -16.47 -2.36
N ALA A 490 4.20 -17.24 -1.38
CA ALA A 490 5.38 -16.92 -0.61
C ALA A 490 6.01 -18.18 -0.02
N GLN A 491 7.30 -18.17 0.16
CA GLN A 491 7.99 -19.13 1.01
C GLN A 491 7.87 -18.66 2.45
N LEU A 492 7.02 -19.32 3.23
CA LEU A 492 6.79 -19.00 4.63
C LEU A 492 7.78 -19.74 5.53
N GLN A 493 8.31 -19.03 6.51
CA GLN A 493 9.15 -19.56 7.57
C GLN A 493 8.58 -19.13 8.91
N HIS A 494 8.13 -20.12 9.69
CA HIS A 494 7.57 -19.93 11.02
C HIS A 494 7.93 -21.15 11.89
N GLU A 495 8.02 -20.99 13.20
CA GLU A 495 8.39 -22.09 14.12
C GLU A 495 7.53 -23.35 13.97
N GLN A 496 6.26 -23.18 13.64
CA GLN A 496 5.29 -24.30 13.49
C GLN A 496 5.16 -24.83 12.07
N LEU A 497 5.84 -24.22 11.09
CA LEU A 497 5.76 -24.60 9.68
C LEU A 497 7.10 -25.08 9.16
N GLN A 498 7.09 -26.10 8.31
CA GLN A 498 8.27 -26.47 7.52
C GLN A 498 8.48 -25.41 6.43
N PRO A 499 9.75 -25.04 6.12
CA PRO A 499 10.03 -24.05 5.08
C PRO A 499 9.61 -24.54 3.71
N GLN A 500 8.56 -23.97 3.12
CA GLN A 500 8.07 -24.29 1.80
C GLN A 500 7.24 -23.17 1.21
N HIS A 501 6.91 -23.24 -0.10
CA HIS A 501 6.05 -22.29 -0.75
C HIS A 501 4.59 -22.57 -0.43
N TRP A 502 3.88 -21.49 -0.15
CA TRP A 502 2.44 -21.45 0.01
C TRP A 502 1.81 -20.59 -1.07
N TYR A 503 0.70 -21.04 -1.60
CA TYR A 503 -0.04 -20.39 -2.69
C TYR A 503 -1.47 -20.17 -2.24
N TRP A 504 -1.91 -18.95 -2.34
CA TRP A 504 -3.28 -18.54 -2.12
C TRP A 504 -3.95 -18.18 -3.42
N GLN A 505 -5.21 -18.54 -3.59
CA GLN A 505 -6.05 -18.16 -4.71
C GLN A 505 -7.50 -17.99 -4.24
N GLY A 506 -8.05 -16.79 -4.45
CA GLY A 506 -9.44 -16.52 -4.10
C GLY A 506 -9.82 -15.05 -4.20
N PRO A 507 -11.12 -14.73 -4.12
CA PRO A 507 -11.60 -13.36 -4.03
C PRO A 507 -11.26 -12.71 -2.69
N LEU A 508 -11.02 -11.41 -2.75
CA LEU A 508 -10.96 -10.48 -1.64
C LEU A 508 -12.11 -9.50 -1.77
N THR A 509 -12.83 -9.27 -0.68
CA THR A 509 -13.74 -8.14 -0.54
C THR A 509 -13.41 -7.39 0.75
N ALA A 510 -13.34 -6.07 0.68
CA ALA A 510 -13.05 -5.25 1.85
C ALA A 510 -13.73 -3.89 1.76
N ASN A 511 -14.12 -3.37 2.91
CA ASN A 511 -14.61 -2.01 3.11
C ASN A 511 -14.20 -1.52 4.52
N PRO A 512 -14.47 -0.30 4.95
CA PRO A 512 -14.05 0.21 6.27
C PRO A 512 -14.52 -0.62 7.48
N LEU A 513 -15.59 -1.38 7.33
CA LEU A 513 -16.21 -2.13 8.44
C LEU A 513 -15.87 -3.62 8.44
N GLN A 514 -15.54 -4.17 7.26
CA GLN A 514 -15.32 -5.60 7.11
C GLN A 514 -14.33 -5.91 5.99
N ALA A 515 -13.63 -7.03 6.15
CA ALA A 515 -12.82 -7.64 5.10
C ALA A 515 -13.10 -9.15 5.06
N GLU A 516 -13.22 -9.70 3.87
CA GLU A 516 -13.48 -11.11 3.62
C GLU A 516 -12.53 -11.66 2.56
N LEU A 517 -11.94 -12.80 2.89
CA LEU A 517 -11.14 -13.61 1.99
C LEU A 517 -11.77 -15.00 1.92
N ASP A 518 -12.14 -15.46 0.75
CA ASP A 518 -12.63 -16.82 0.50
C ASP A 518 -11.80 -17.46 -0.61
N GLY A 519 -11.14 -18.57 -0.34
CA GLY A 519 -10.29 -19.16 -1.35
C GLY A 519 -9.62 -20.45 -0.94
N THR A 520 -8.62 -20.81 -1.73
CA THR A 520 -7.85 -22.03 -1.57
C THR A 520 -6.39 -21.69 -1.23
N LEU A 521 -5.91 -22.27 -0.14
CA LEU A 521 -4.50 -22.25 0.25
C LEU A 521 -3.90 -23.62 -0.05
N ARG A 522 -2.79 -23.67 -0.76
CA ARG A 522 -2.04 -24.89 -1.08
C ARG A 522 -0.56 -24.69 -0.86
N ASN A 523 0.18 -25.78 -0.72
CA ASN A 523 1.64 -25.75 -0.61
C ASN A 523 2.33 -26.79 -1.48
N ASP A 524 3.67 -26.79 -1.50
CA ASP A 524 4.49 -27.71 -2.29
C ASP A 524 4.38 -29.18 -1.83
N ALA A 525 4.06 -29.41 -0.55
CA ALA A 525 3.82 -30.74 -0.01
C ALA A 525 2.48 -31.34 -0.48
N GLY A 526 1.65 -30.61 -1.22
CA GLY A 526 0.35 -31.07 -1.70
C GLY A 526 -0.79 -30.90 -0.70
N LEU A 527 -0.60 -30.15 0.38
CA LEU A 527 -1.68 -29.76 1.28
C LEU A 527 -2.56 -28.72 0.58
N GLN A 528 -3.88 -28.94 0.62
CA GLN A 528 -4.87 -28.04 0.06
C GLN A 528 -5.97 -27.78 1.09
N LEU A 529 -6.19 -26.51 1.40
CA LEU A 529 -7.17 -26.05 2.37
C LEU A 529 -8.13 -25.06 1.68
N LYS A 530 -9.43 -25.22 1.89
CA LYS A 530 -10.38 -24.12 1.68
C LYS A 530 -10.35 -23.23 2.91
N LEU A 531 -10.15 -21.94 2.72
CA LEU A 531 -10.00 -20.98 3.81
C LEU A 531 -10.97 -19.82 3.60
N GLN A 532 -11.73 -19.53 4.64
CA GLN A 532 -12.59 -18.34 4.73
C GLN A 532 -12.13 -17.51 5.92
N ALA A 533 -11.72 -16.27 5.66
CA ALA A 533 -11.34 -15.34 6.70
C ALA A 533 -12.28 -14.13 6.62
N GLN A 534 -12.85 -13.76 7.74
CA GLN A 534 -13.74 -12.62 7.87
C GLN A 534 -13.27 -11.75 9.04
N TYR A 535 -13.06 -10.51 8.77
CA TYR A 535 -12.75 -9.49 9.77
C TYR A 535 -13.88 -8.48 9.83
N TYR A 536 -14.39 -8.22 11.03
CA TYR A 536 -15.35 -7.16 11.30
C TYR A 536 -14.78 -6.25 12.37
N SER A 537 -14.73 -4.96 12.12
CA SER A 537 -14.19 -3.97 13.07
C SER A 537 -14.84 -4.06 14.46
N ALA A 538 -16.13 -4.36 14.53
CA ALA A 538 -16.88 -4.51 15.79
C ALA A 538 -16.79 -5.89 16.44
N LYS A 539 -16.50 -6.96 15.69
CA LYS A 539 -16.56 -8.35 16.18
C LYS A 539 -15.17 -9.03 16.24
N GLY A 540 -14.21 -8.52 15.49
CA GLY A 540 -12.87 -9.11 15.37
C GLY A 540 -12.73 -10.07 14.20
N LEU A 541 -11.76 -10.99 14.28
CA LEU A 541 -11.36 -11.91 13.22
C LEU A 541 -12.02 -13.29 13.41
N SER A 542 -12.59 -13.82 12.34
CA SER A 542 -13.05 -15.22 12.23
C SER A 542 -12.36 -15.88 11.04
N LEU A 543 -11.72 -17.01 11.28
CA LEU A 543 -11.07 -17.81 10.25
C LEU A 543 -11.65 -19.22 10.28
N GLN A 544 -12.03 -19.75 9.15
CA GLN A 544 -12.46 -21.13 8.94
C GLN A 544 -11.58 -21.78 7.90
N ALA A 545 -11.01 -22.93 8.22
CA ALA A 545 -10.19 -23.71 7.33
C ALA A 545 -10.74 -25.13 7.21
N GLN A 546 -10.92 -25.59 5.99
CA GLN A 546 -11.38 -26.93 5.68
C GLN A 546 -10.32 -27.66 4.86
N LEU A 547 -9.78 -28.72 5.41
CA LEU A 547 -8.95 -29.68 4.68
C LEU A 547 -9.89 -30.57 3.85
N ALA A 548 -9.77 -30.49 2.52
CA ALA A 548 -10.38 -31.48 1.65
C ALA A 548 -9.86 -32.88 1.96
N GLU A 549 -10.58 -33.93 1.53
CA GLU A 549 -10.16 -35.31 1.80
C GLU A 549 -8.74 -35.56 1.29
N LEU A 550 -7.82 -35.77 2.23
CA LEU A 550 -6.40 -36.00 1.97
C LEU A 550 -6.11 -37.50 1.93
N PHE A 551 -5.58 -38.00 0.83
CA PHE A 551 -5.16 -39.38 0.64
C PHE A 551 -3.67 -39.51 0.91
N LEU A 552 -3.28 -40.36 1.86
CA LEU A 552 -1.87 -40.50 2.30
C LEU A 552 -1.03 -41.48 1.45
N ARG A 553 -1.53 -41.94 0.32
CA ARG A 553 -0.83 -42.95 -0.53
C ARG A 553 0.46 -42.43 -1.19
N SER A 554 0.58 -41.13 -1.40
CA SER A 554 1.68 -40.50 -2.14
C SER A 554 2.62 -39.69 -1.24
N GLY A 555 2.49 -39.81 0.06
CA GLY A 555 3.22 -39.03 1.06
C GLY A 555 2.29 -38.49 2.13
N ASN A 556 2.84 -37.80 3.11
CA ASN A 556 2.11 -37.20 4.20
C ASN A 556 2.28 -35.67 4.20
N PRO A 557 1.43 -34.93 3.45
CA PRO A 557 1.53 -33.47 3.37
C PRO A 557 1.43 -32.74 4.72
N LEU A 558 0.80 -33.32 5.73
CA LEU A 558 0.74 -32.73 7.07
C LEU A 558 2.10 -32.82 7.78
N LYS A 559 2.78 -33.97 7.69
CA LYS A 559 4.12 -34.16 8.21
C LYS A 559 5.12 -33.19 7.55
N ASP A 560 5.00 -33.04 6.25
CA ASP A 560 5.89 -32.20 5.45
C ASP A 560 5.57 -30.69 5.59
N SER A 561 4.40 -30.33 6.15
CA SER A 561 3.96 -28.95 6.33
C SER A 561 4.13 -28.42 7.75
N PHE A 562 3.98 -29.26 8.77
CA PHE A 562 3.90 -28.82 10.18
C PHE A 562 5.01 -29.43 11.03
N THR A 563 5.73 -28.60 11.76
CA THR A 563 6.76 -29.04 12.71
C THR A 563 6.18 -29.77 13.91
N ALA A 564 4.94 -29.47 14.27
CA ALA A 564 4.21 -30.10 15.38
C ALA A 564 3.77 -31.56 15.06
N TRP A 565 3.97 -32.06 13.86
CA TRP A 565 3.69 -33.45 13.54
C TRP A 565 4.55 -34.39 14.40
N PRO A 566 3.94 -35.44 15.04
CA PRO A 566 4.72 -36.36 15.88
C PRO A 566 5.86 -37.03 15.07
N ALA A 567 7.10 -36.83 15.51
CA ALA A 567 8.26 -37.26 14.77
C ALA A 567 8.29 -38.79 14.54
N LEU A 568 7.71 -39.58 15.47
CA LEU A 568 7.66 -41.04 15.40
C LEU A 568 6.46 -41.57 14.60
N LEU A 569 5.53 -40.70 14.18
CA LEU A 569 4.31 -41.10 13.46
C LEU A 569 4.48 -40.87 11.95
N ASP A 570 4.54 -41.98 11.22
CA ASP A 570 4.60 -41.98 9.75
C ASP A 570 3.36 -42.69 9.18
N LEU A 571 2.38 -41.90 8.75
CA LEU A 571 1.17 -42.42 8.12
C LEU A 571 1.37 -42.41 6.59
N ASN A 572 1.13 -43.53 5.96
CA ASN A 572 1.36 -43.76 4.53
C ASN A 572 0.13 -44.33 3.79
N ASN A 573 -0.96 -44.50 4.48
CA ASN A 573 -2.22 -45.01 3.91
C ASN A 573 -3.44 -44.41 4.63
N GLY A 574 -4.62 -44.44 3.95
CA GLY A 574 -5.86 -43.97 4.50
C GLY A 574 -6.21 -42.55 4.04
N ARG A 575 -7.23 -42.01 4.69
CA ARG A 575 -7.80 -40.70 4.39
C ARG A 575 -7.92 -39.88 5.67
N LEU A 576 -7.65 -38.57 5.49
CA LEU A 576 -7.83 -37.56 6.53
C LEU A 576 -8.68 -36.42 5.99
N ASN A 577 -9.56 -35.91 6.83
CA ASN A 577 -10.20 -34.60 6.64
C ASN A 577 -10.18 -33.84 7.95
N ALA A 578 -10.20 -32.51 7.87
CA ALA A 578 -10.18 -31.66 9.04
C ALA A 578 -10.99 -30.39 8.78
N ASN A 579 -11.62 -29.88 9.82
CA ASN A 579 -12.21 -28.55 9.87
C ASN A 579 -11.59 -27.80 11.04
N ALA A 580 -11.08 -26.62 10.78
CA ALA A 580 -10.52 -25.75 11.81
C ALA A 580 -11.25 -24.40 11.81
N SER A 581 -11.44 -23.83 12.97
CA SER A 581 -11.93 -22.46 13.11
C SER A 581 -11.13 -21.72 14.18
N LEU A 582 -10.83 -20.46 13.89
CA LEU A 582 -10.20 -19.54 14.81
C LEU A 582 -11.10 -18.31 14.93
N THR A 583 -11.37 -17.89 16.13
CA THR A 583 -12.11 -16.66 16.41
C THR A 583 -11.32 -15.81 17.40
N LEU A 584 -11.04 -14.57 17.03
CA LEU A 584 -10.42 -13.57 17.88
C LEU A 584 -11.39 -12.39 17.99
N ALA A 585 -12.06 -12.28 19.11
CA ALA A 585 -12.98 -11.16 19.35
C ALA A 585 -12.19 -9.85 19.54
N SER A 586 -12.81 -8.72 19.19
CA SER A 586 -12.15 -7.41 19.22
C SER A 586 -11.70 -6.97 20.62
N ASP A 587 -12.29 -7.54 21.68
CA ASP A 587 -11.97 -7.28 23.09
C ASP A 587 -11.01 -8.33 23.70
N GLN A 588 -10.56 -9.33 22.92
CA GLN A 588 -9.69 -10.42 23.38
C GLN A 588 -8.30 -10.34 22.75
N GLN A 589 -7.30 -10.68 23.55
CA GLN A 589 -5.90 -10.76 23.08
C GLN A 589 -5.52 -12.15 22.54
N LEU A 590 -6.23 -13.20 22.93
CA LEU A 590 -5.95 -14.58 22.54
C LEU A 590 -7.14 -15.19 21.79
N PRO A 591 -6.91 -15.91 20.69
CA PRO A 591 -7.97 -16.52 19.92
C PRO A 591 -8.54 -17.77 20.59
N THR A 592 -9.79 -18.09 20.24
CA THR A 592 -10.35 -19.40 20.46
C THR A 592 -10.17 -20.23 19.18
N VAL A 593 -9.57 -21.41 19.31
CA VAL A 593 -9.33 -22.34 18.20
C VAL A 593 -10.14 -23.61 18.39
N LYS A 594 -10.77 -24.08 17.34
CA LYS A 594 -11.41 -25.41 17.27
C LYS A 594 -10.84 -26.16 16.09
N LEU A 595 -10.56 -27.43 16.27
CA LEU A 595 -10.09 -28.34 15.22
C LEU A 595 -10.83 -29.66 15.34
N ASP A 596 -11.54 -30.07 14.33
CA ASP A 596 -12.17 -31.38 14.18
C ASP A 596 -11.42 -32.18 13.11
N LEU A 597 -10.84 -33.31 13.52
CA LEU A 597 -10.05 -34.19 12.67
C LEU A 597 -10.73 -35.54 12.57
N THR A 598 -10.90 -36.04 11.35
CA THR A 598 -11.44 -37.39 11.10
C THR A 598 -10.46 -38.17 10.22
N GLY A 599 -10.00 -39.30 10.73
CA GLY A 599 -9.19 -40.28 10.00
C GLY A 599 -10.01 -41.51 9.66
N LYS A 600 -9.82 -42.06 8.45
CA LYS A 600 -10.44 -43.34 8.05
C LYS A 600 -9.44 -44.25 7.36
N GLY A 601 -9.35 -45.47 7.86
CA GLY A 601 -8.49 -46.52 7.34
C GLY A 601 -7.02 -46.12 7.31
N LEU A 602 -6.58 -45.31 8.30
CA LEU A 602 -5.19 -44.86 8.35
C LEU A 602 -4.27 -46.03 8.66
N GLY A 603 -3.15 -46.05 7.98
CA GLY A 603 -2.11 -47.03 8.19
C GLY A 603 -0.74 -46.38 8.16
N GLY A 604 0.23 -47.03 8.82
CA GLY A 604 1.58 -46.51 8.89
C GLY A 604 2.38 -47.07 10.03
N ILE A 605 3.33 -46.33 10.54
CA ILE A 605 4.21 -46.74 11.59
C ILE A 605 4.24 -45.66 12.68
N TYR A 606 4.13 -46.10 13.92
CA TYR A 606 4.39 -45.26 15.09
C TYR A 606 5.58 -45.83 15.84
N ASP A 607 6.69 -45.15 15.90
CA ASP A 607 7.98 -45.61 16.36
C ASP A 607 8.35 -46.92 15.61
N ARG A 608 8.19 -48.09 16.23
CA ARG A 608 8.44 -49.41 15.66
C ARG A 608 7.16 -50.22 15.42
N THR A 609 6.00 -49.66 15.81
CA THR A 609 4.72 -50.34 15.76
C THR A 609 4.02 -50.07 14.43
N THR A 610 3.71 -51.10 13.67
CA THR A 610 2.86 -50.99 12.48
C THR A 610 1.41 -50.78 12.92
N LEU A 611 0.74 -49.83 12.28
CA LEU A 611 -0.67 -49.46 12.50
C LEU A 611 -1.45 -49.77 11.21
N GLU A 612 -2.58 -50.49 11.37
CA GLU A 612 -3.44 -50.82 10.24
C GLU A 612 -4.90 -50.54 10.56
N GLY A 613 -5.59 -49.83 9.63
CA GLY A 613 -7.01 -49.60 9.70
C GLY A 613 -7.43 -48.72 10.88
N LEU A 614 -6.69 -47.63 11.11
CA LEU A 614 -7.04 -46.66 12.16
C LEU A 614 -8.15 -45.73 11.67
N ASP A 615 -9.30 -45.82 12.30
CA ASP A 615 -10.39 -44.86 12.23
C ASP A 615 -10.38 -43.97 13.49
N SER A 616 -10.43 -42.66 13.31
CA SER A 616 -10.38 -41.74 14.45
C SER A 616 -11.25 -40.52 14.23
N ARG A 617 -11.81 -39.99 15.32
CA ARG A 617 -12.50 -38.73 15.38
C ARG A 617 -12.05 -37.94 16.58
N ILE A 618 -11.33 -36.87 16.34
CA ILE A 618 -10.68 -36.03 17.36
C ILE A 618 -11.21 -34.61 17.23
N SER A 619 -11.63 -34.05 18.34
CA SER A 619 -11.98 -32.62 18.44
C SER A 619 -11.06 -31.94 19.44
N VAL A 620 -10.43 -30.85 19.03
CA VAL A 620 -9.54 -30.03 19.87
C VAL A 620 -10.16 -28.65 20.00
N ARG A 621 -10.26 -28.17 21.21
CA ARG A 621 -10.67 -26.80 21.52
C ARG A 621 -9.64 -26.13 22.42
N VAL A 622 -9.15 -24.99 21.97
CA VAL A 622 -8.25 -24.14 22.76
C VAL A 622 -8.94 -22.81 22.95
N ASP A 623 -9.18 -22.43 24.17
CA ASP A 623 -9.64 -21.10 24.54
C ASP A 623 -8.54 -20.42 25.41
N PRO A 624 -8.64 -19.12 25.72
CA PRO A 624 -7.61 -18.41 26.48
C PRO A 624 -7.24 -19.00 27.83
N LYS A 625 -8.07 -19.91 28.37
CA LYS A 625 -7.90 -20.49 29.71
C LYS A 625 -7.51 -21.96 29.67
N GLN A 626 -8.01 -22.71 28.68
CA GLN A 626 -7.88 -24.17 28.69
C GLN A 626 -7.78 -24.79 27.32
N LEU A 627 -7.11 -25.91 27.26
CA LEU A 627 -7.08 -26.85 26.14
C LEU A 627 -8.04 -28.03 26.49
N GLN A 628 -8.93 -28.38 25.58
CA GLN A 628 -9.78 -29.56 25.64
C GLN A 628 -9.53 -30.39 24.37
N LEU A 629 -9.28 -31.67 24.55
CA LEU A 629 -9.22 -32.65 23.48
C LEU A 629 -10.26 -33.72 23.75
N GLU A 630 -11.08 -34.01 22.78
CA GLU A 630 -12.08 -35.06 22.82
C GLU A 630 -11.80 -36.11 21.74
N LEU A 631 -11.56 -37.33 22.15
CA LEU A 631 -11.43 -38.48 21.27
C LEU A 631 -12.78 -39.24 21.33
N SER A 632 -13.70 -38.87 20.42
CA SER A 632 -15.02 -39.49 20.41
C SER A 632 -14.98 -40.93 19.96
N GLU A 633 -14.05 -41.24 19.05
CA GLU A 633 -13.88 -42.57 18.49
C GLU A 633 -12.43 -42.76 18.04
N LEU A 634 -11.83 -43.87 18.48
CA LEU A 634 -10.62 -44.44 17.89
C LEU A 634 -10.84 -45.92 17.78
N ARG A 635 -10.80 -46.41 16.53
CA ARG A 635 -10.81 -47.85 16.24
C ARG A 635 -9.58 -48.15 15.42
N LEU A 636 -8.77 -49.08 15.86
CA LEU A 636 -7.57 -49.53 15.19
C LEU A 636 -7.73 -51.02 14.90
N ALA A 637 -7.71 -51.41 13.65
CA ALA A 637 -7.90 -52.79 13.29
C ALA A 637 -6.77 -53.65 13.86
N GLN A 638 -5.51 -53.18 13.74
CA GLN A 638 -4.37 -53.84 14.29
C GLN A 638 -3.21 -52.90 14.60
N ALA A 639 -2.58 -53.04 15.73
CA ALA A 639 -1.26 -52.52 16.06
C ALA A 639 -0.30 -53.71 16.19
N ASN A 640 0.86 -53.64 15.56
CA ASN A 640 1.84 -54.73 15.65
C ASN A 640 3.22 -54.20 16.12
N PRO A 641 3.50 -54.13 17.42
CA PRO A 641 4.82 -53.86 17.97
C PRO A 641 5.75 -55.08 17.95
N GLY A 642 5.40 -56.18 17.26
CA GLY A 642 5.97 -57.51 17.24
C GLY A 642 4.98 -58.59 17.67
N ILE A 643 3.93 -58.24 18.38
CA ILE A 643 2.79 -59.03 18.73
C ILE A 643 1.54 -58.30 18.29
N PRO A 644 0.69 -58.88 17.43
CA PRO A 644 -0.50 -58.24 16.95
C PRO A 644 -1.50 -57.97 18.11
N LEU A 645 -1.87 -56.70 18.25
CA LEU A 645 -2.84 -56.21 19.20
C LEU A 645 -3.99 -55.60 18.39
N GLY A 646 -5.22 -56.04 18.63
CA GLY A 646 -6.39 -55.43 17.99
C GLY A 646 -7.47 -56.45 17.59
N PRO A 647 -8.68 -55.94 17.28
CA PRO A 647 -9.05 -54.53 17.24
C PRO A 647 -8.90 -53.78 18.57
N VAL A 648 -8.49 -52.51 18.48
CA VAL A 648 -8.41 -51.58 19.60
C VAL A 648 -9.55 -50.58 19.51
N GLN A 649 -10.23 -50.32 20.60
CA GLN A 649 -11.25 -49.26 20.71
C GLN A 649 -10.90 -48.35 21.90
N LEU A 650 -10.88 -47.04 21.59
CA LEU A 650 -10.57 -46.04 22.61
C LEU A 650 -11.46 -44.82 22.44
N SER A 651 -12.01 -44.32 23.53
CA SER A 651 -12.67 -43.01 23.57
C SER A 651 -12.43 -42.34 24.92
N GLY A 652 -12.35 -41.00 24.90
CA GLY A 652 -12.05 -40.28 26.11
C GLY A 652 -11.85 -38.78 25.83
N SER A 653 -11.57 -38.08 26.90
CA SER A 653 -11.28 -36.65 26.83
C SER A 653 -10.05 -36.26 27.67
N TYR A 654 -9.37 -35.25 27.22
CA TYR A 654 -8.24 -34.65 27.91
C TYR A 654 -8.50 -33.15 28.10
N SER A 655 -8.25 -32.64 29.31
CA SER A 655 -8.36 -31.20 29.58
C SER A 655 -7.17 -30.70 30.40
N ALA A 656 -6.66 -29.54 30.00
CA ALA A 656 -5.53 -28.87 30.66
C ALA A 656 -5.76 -27.36 30.74
N ALA A 657 -5.49 -26.78 31.90
CA ALA A 657 -5.44 -25.34 32.03
C ALA A 657 -4.13 -24.80 31.44
N LEU A 658 -4.17 -23.85 30.50
CA LEU A 658 -2.98 -23.32 29.83
C LEU A 658 -1.97 -22.68 30.81
N GLN A 659 -2.45 -22.12 31.90
CA GLN A 659 -1.58 -21.52 32.96
C GLN A 659 -0.91 -22.58 33.86
N THR A 660 -1.50 -23.77 33.97
CA THR A 660 -1.01 -24.86 34.82
C THR A 660 -1.17 -26.22 34.11
N PRO A 661 -0.41 -26.47 33.01
CA PRO A 661 -0.55 -27.68 32.21
C PRO A 661 -0.28 -28.98 32.98
N THR A 662 0.46 -28.91 34.08
CA THR A 662 0.70 -30.05 34.99
C THR A 662 -0.54 -30.52 35.74
N ARG A 663 -1.60 -29.72 35.83
CA ARG A 663 -2.88 -30.09 36.45
C ARG A 663 -3.92 -30.56 35.44
N SER A 664 -3.50 -31.31 34.45
CA SER A 664 -4.37 -31.83 33.41
C SER A 664 -5.13 -33.06 33.85
N GLN A 665 -6.26 -33.31 33.24
CA GLN A 665 -7.14 -34.44 33.53
C GLN A 665 -7.37 -35.27 32.28
N LEU A 666 -7.22 -36.58 32.40
CA LEU A 666 -7.54 -37.57 31.38
C LEU A 666 -8.81 -38.32 31.87
N LYS A 667 -9.84 -38.36 31.05
CA LYS A 667 -11.05 -39.11 31.28
C LYS A 667 -11.24 -40.13 30.16
N LEU A 668 -11.22 -41.40 30.48
CA LEU A 668 -11.50 -42.49 29.56
C LEU A 668 -12.96 -42.91 29.68
N HIS A 669 -13.62 -43.08 28.53
CA HIS A 669 -14.96 -43.58 28.42
C HIS A 669 -14.98 -45.06 28.04
N GLN A 670 -14.11 -45.48 27.15
CA GLN A 670 -13.88 -46.83 26.70
C GLN A 670 -12.42 -47.03 26.36
N ALA A 671 -11.85 -48.14 26.79
CA ALA A 671 -10.51 -48.56 26.33
C ALA A 671 -10.49 -50.09 26.34
N GLU A 672 -10.48 -50.68 25.15
CA GLU A 672 -10.53 -52.08 24.89
C GLU A 672 -9.57 -52.48 23.76
N ALA A 673 -8.91 -53.60 23.91
CA ALA A 673 -8.03 -54.14 22.88
C ALA A 673 -8.11 -55.66 22.89
N ALA A 674 -8.26 -56.27 21.70
CA ALA A 674 -8.14 -57.72 21.59
C ALA A 674 -6.65 -58.16 21.55
N LEU A 675 -6.31 -59.19 22.29
CA LEU A 675 -4.97 -59.76 22.39
C LEU A 675 -5.04 -61.27 22.50
N MET A 676 -4.39 -62.00 21.64
CA MET A 676 -4.27 -63.47 21.70
C MET A 676 -5.57 -64.17 21.98
N GLY A 677 -6.64 -63.90 21.21
CA GLY A 677 -7.99 -64.46 21.32
C GLY A 677 -8.82 -63.88 22.45
N GLY A 678 -8.26 -63.15 23.43
CA GLY A 678 -8.93 -62.48 24.51
C GLY A 678 -9.00 -61.01 24.36
N THR A 679 -9.44 -60.33 25.44
CA THR A 679 -9.57 -58.86 25.51
C THR A 679 -8.83 -58.27 26.68
N LEU A 680 -8.23 -57.13 26.46
CA LEU A 680 -7.71 -56.21 27.47
C LEU A 680 -8.71 -55.07 27.65
N GLU A 681 -9.21 -54.85 28.84
CA GLU A 681 -10.16 -53.80 29.11
C GLU A 681 -9.67 -52.89 30.22
N LEU A 682 -9.75 -51.60 30.01
CA LEU A 682 -9.61 -50.58 31.04
C LEU A 682 -10.95 -49.92 31.32
N ALA A 683 -11.45 -50.07 32.50
CA ALA A 683 -12.74 -49.50 32.89
C ALA A 683 -12.73 -47.98 32.78
N ALA A 684 -13.90 -47.40 32.44
CA ALA A 684 -14.05 -45.95 32.39
C ALA A 684 -13.62 -45.31 33.70
N GLY A 685 -12.84 -44.22 33.61
CA GLY A 685 -12.25 -43.60 34.77
C GLY A 685 -11.70 -42.19 34.47
N GLN A 686 -11.23 -41.56 35.52
CA GLN A 686 -10.60 -40.21 35.44
C GLN A 686 -9.26 -40.24 36.16
N TRP A 687 -8.26 -39.73 35.52
CA TRP A 687 -6.88 -39.64 36.01
C TRP A 687 -6.38 -38.19 35.97
N SER A 688 -5.69 -37.78 37.01
CA SER A 688 -4.96 -36.53 37.04
C SER A 688 -3.52 -36.82 36.64
N LEU A 689 -3.04 -36.12 35.57
CA LEU A 689 -1.64 -36.28 35.16
C LEU A 689 -0.64 -35.65 36.13
N ALA A 690 -1.11 -34.93 37.14
CA ALA A 690 -0.28 -34.47 38.28
C ALA A 690 0.02 -35.58 39.29
N ALA A 691 -0.69 -36.69 39.23
CA ALA A 691 -0.44 -37.84 40.11
C ALA A 691 0.67 -38.73 39.54
N GLU A 692 1.74 -38.92 40.23
CA GLU A 692 2.79 -39.86 39.88
C GLU A 692 2.94 -40.92 40.96
N PRO A 693 2.89 -42.20 40.59
CA PRO A 693 2.54 -42.82 39.32
C PRO A 693 1.03 -42.78 39.04
N MET A 694 0.67 -42.72 37.74
CA MET A 694 -0.73 -42.94 37.32
C MET A 694 -1.04 -44.42 37.24
N LEU A 695 -2.09 -44.88 37.90
CA LEU A 695 -2.51 -46.28 37.98
C LEU A 695 -3.64 -46.59 37.00
N PHE A 696 -3.41 -47.52 36.05
CA PHE A 696 -4.38 -48.01 35.09
C PHE A 696 -4.67 -49.50 35.34
N PRO A 697 -5.82 -49.84 35.99
CA PRO A 697 -6.13 -51.22 36.32
C PRO A 697 -6.69 -51.98 35.10
N ILE A 698 -5.81 -52.55 34.31
CA ILE A 698 -6.21 -53.31 33.12
C ILE A 698 -6.78 -54.65 33.53
N GLN A 699 -7.94 -54.99 32.99
CA GLN A 699 -8.55 -56.32 33.12
C GLN A 699 -8.19 -57.15 31.87
N VAL A 700 -7.81 -58.39 32.07
CA VAL A 700 -7.54 -59.37 31.04
C VAL A 700 -8.63 -60.40 31.07
N GLN A 701 -9.31 -60.62 29.95
CA GLN A 701 -10.39 -61.61 29.84
C GLN A 701 -10.16 -62.52 28.65
N GLY A 702 -10.13 -63.81 28.88
CA GLY A 702 -10.17 -64.78 27.80
C GLY A 702 -8.88 -64.95 26.97
N LEU A 703 -7.69 -64.58 27.50
CA LEU A 703 -6.45 -64.70 26.82
C LEU A 703 -6.11 -66.17 26.56
N GLU A 704 -5.96 -66.61 25.26
CA GLU A 704 -5.74 -67.99 24.84
C GLU A 704 -4.28 -68.33 24.81
N LEU A 705 -3.85 -69.31 25.60
CA LEU A 705 -2.46 -69.80 25.59
C LEU A 705 -1.99 -70.39 24.24
N GLU A 706 -2.96 -70.95 23.48
CA GLU A 706 -2.66 -71.47 22.15
C GLU A 706 -2.18 -70.32 21.22
N GLN A 707 -2.82 -69.16 21.23
CA GLN A 707 -2.44 -68.01 20.43
C GLN A 707 -1.05 -67.47 20.88
N LEU A 708 -0.76 -67.48 22.22
CA LEU A 708 0.55 -67.12 22.72
C LEU A 708 1.66 -67.98 22.11
N PHE A 709 1.48 -69.33 22.10
CA PHE A 709 2.50 -70.27 21.56
C PHE A 709 2.58 -70.26 20.06
N ILE A 710 1.52 -69.85 19.33
CA ILE A 710 1.57 -69.60 17.88
C ILE A 710 2.43 -68.36 17.59
N LEU A 711 2.27 -67.30 18.36
CA LEU A 711 3.01 -66.03 18.20
C LEU A 711 4.45 -66.15 18.69
N TYR A 712 4.71 -66.95 19.71
CA TYR A 712 6.05 -67.20 20.25
C TYR A 712 6.38 -68.70 20.18
N PRO A 713 6.67 -69.18 18.97
CA PRO A 713 6.98 -70.59 18.74
C PRO A 713 8.27 -71.00 19.43
N THR A 714 8.17 -71.69 20.58
CA THR A 714 9.30 -72.32 21.24
C THR A 714 9.31 -73.79 20.80
N GLU A 715 10.50 -74.31 20.44
CA GLU A 715 10.62 -75.64 19.95
C GLU A 715 10.01 -76.71 20.92
N GLY A 716 8.94 -77.35 20.40
CA GLY A 716 8.26 -78.39 21.14
C GLY A 716 7.30 -77.92 22.26
N LEU A 717 7.08 -76.61 22.41
CA LEU A 717 6.15 -76.07 23.42
C LEU A 717 4.79 -75.75 22.75
N ALA A 718 3.71 -76.35 23.26
CA ALA A 718 2.32 -76.09 22.84
C ALA A 718 1.43 -76.13 24.07
N GLY A 719 0.25 -75.55 23.98
CA GLY A 719 -0.67 -75.58 25.10
C GLY A 719 -2.03 -75.01 24.74
N THR A 720 -3.04 -75.34 25.53
CA THR A 720 -4.39 -74.83 25.44
C THR A 720 -4.83 -74.35 26.84
N GLY A 721 -5.71 -73.39 26.92
CA GLY A 721 -6.25 -72.85 28.15
C GLY A 721 -6.52 -71.34 28.00
N THR A 722 -7.42 -70.85 28.79
CA THR A 722 -7.87 -69.45 28.75
C THR A 722 -7.51 -68.80 30.07
N LEU A 723 -6.90 -67.60 30.01
CA LEU A 723 -6.47 -66.84 31.15
C LEU A 723 -7.31 -65.57 31.35
N ASP A 724 -7.70 -65.33 32.60
CA ASP A 724 -8.28 -64.07 33.05
C ASP A 724 -7.38 -63.41 34.07
N GLY A 725 -7.43 -62.12 34.30
CA GLY A 725 -6.61 -61.47 35.28
C GLY A 725 -6.73 -59.95 35.37
N ARG A 726 -5.82 -59.40 36.15
CA ARG A 726 -5.70 -57.95 36.35
C ARG A 726 -4.22 -57.57 36.29
N LEU A 727 -3.97 -56.53 35.52
CA LEU A 727 -2.64 -55.96 35.36
C LEU A 727 -2.70 -54.48 35.81
N PRO A 728 -2.25 -54.15 37.03
CA PRO A 728 -2.19 -52.77 37.50
C PRO A 728 -1.02 -52.03 36.83
N LEU A 729 -1.27 -51.46 35.64
CA LEU A 729 -0.28 -50.71 34.90
C LEU A 729 -0.06 -49.36 35.58
N GLN A 730 1.19 -49.08 35.89
CA GLN A 730 1.63 -47.78 36.43
C GLN A 730 2.47 -47.03 35.38
N ILE A 731 2.08 -45.75 35.14
CA ILE A 731 2.82 -44.87 34.24
C ILE A 731 3.40 -43.74 35.09
N SER A 732 4.71 -43.56 34.97
CA SER A 732 5.45 -42.45 35.60
C SER A 732 6.42 -41.79 34.63
N SER A 733 7.05 -40.71 35.06
CA SER A 733 8.17 -40.06 34.31
C SER A 733 9.36 -40.99 34.07
N GLN A 734 9.51 -42.06 34.82
CA GLN A 734 10.58 -43.05 34.69
C GLN A 734 10.23 -44.24 33.77
N GLY A 735 8.98 -44.36 33.33
CA GLY A 735 8.53 -45.43 32.48
C GLY A 735 7.25 -46.11 32.91
N VAL A 736 7.02 -47.25 32.34
CA VAL A 736 5.85 -48.11 32.58
C VAL A 736 6.21 -49.32 33.42
N THR A 737 5.43 -49.60 34.49
CA THR A 737 5.64 -50.78 35.37
C THR A 737 4.33 -51.50 35.64
N ILE A 738 4.40 -52.76 35.92
CA ILE A 738 3.28 -53.57 36.49
C ILE A 738 3.81 -54.24 37.76
N GLU A 739 3.16 -53.96 38.88
CA GLU A 739 3.48 -54.59 40.14
C GLU A 739 2.32 -55.42 40.62
N GLN A 740 2.58 -56.66 40.99
CA GLN A 740 1.61 -57.61 41.53
C GLN A 740 0.39 -57.85 40.58
N GLY A 741 0.66 -57.83 39.26
CA GLY A 741 -0.33 -58.29 38.26
C GLY A 741 -0.67 -59.78 38.52
N GLN A 742 -1.89 -60.16 38.19
CA GLN A 742 -2.38 -61.54 38.39
C GLN A 742 -3.03 -62.05 37.12
N LEU A 743 -2.66 -63.25 36.71
CA LEU A 743 -3.32 -64.01 35.65
C LEU A 743 -3.71 -65.40 36.23
N THR A 744 -4.92 -65.86 35.96
CA THR A 744 -5.41 -67.17 36.42
C THR A 744 -6.12 -67.86 35.25
N ALA A 745 -5.91 -69.18 35.16
CA ALA A 745 -6.64 -69.96 34.17
C ALA A 745 -8.11 -70.11 34.58
N ARG A 746 -9.00 -69.95 33.60
CA ARG A 746 -10.45 -70.21 33.70
C ARG A 746 -10.71 -71.72 33.81
N GLU A 747 -11.65 -72.15 34.66
CA GLU A 747 -12.10 -73.55 34.70
C GLU A 747 -12.59 -74.01 33.33
N PRO A 748 -12.32 -75.30 32.93
CA PRO A 748 -11.74 -76.41 33.71
C PRO A 748 -10.18 -76.46 33.63
N GLY A 749 -9.46 -75.36 33.27
CA GLY A 749 -7.99 -75.32 33.14
C GLY A 749 -7.54 -75.51 31.70
N GLY A 750 -6.47 -76.25 31.46
CA GLY A 750 -5.90 -76.42 30.14
C GLY A 750 -4.86 -77.51 30.02
N ARG A 751 -4.14 -77.48 28.93
CA ARG A 751 -3.12 -78.47 28.62
C ARG A 751 -1.78 -77.74 28.23
N LEU A 752 -0.71 -78.18 28.79
CA LEU A 752 0.67 -77.75 28.42
C LEU A 752 1.42 -78.95 27.89
N GLN A 753 2.02 -78.78 26.71
CA GLN A 753 2.83 -79.82 26.10
C GLN A 753 4.22 -79.29 25.77
N PHE A 754 5.21 -80.01 26.20
CA PHE A 754 6.61 -79.64 25.94
C PHE A 754 7.38 -80.82 25.41
N HIS A 755 7.69 -80.88 24.12
CA HIS A 755 8.34 -81.92 23.38
C HIS A 755 9.71 -81.42 22.86
N SER A 756 10.73 -81.31 23.73
CA SER A 756 12.05 -80.85 23.29
C SER A 756 13.09 -82.00 23.50
N GLU A 757 13.78 -82.38 22.42
CA GLU A 757 14.85 -83.36 22.49
C GLU A 757 15.99 -82.97 23.46
N ARG A 758 16.22 -81.67 23.56
CA ARG A 758 17.20 -81.09 24.48
C ARG A 758 16.89 -81.29 25.94
N ILE A 759 15.60 -81.14 26.27
CA ILE A 759 15.10 -81.33 27.61
C ILE A 759 14.95 -82.77 27.99
N ARG A 760 14.51 -83.62 27.03
CA ARG A 760 14.60 -85.12 27.23
C ARG A 760 16.04 -85.58 27.53
N ALA A 761 17.03 -85.00 26.85
CA ALA A 761 18.45 -85.33 27.09
C ALA A 761 18.89 -84.94 28.50
N LEU A 762 18.42 -83.83 29.05
CA LEU A 762 18.64 -83.38 30.43
C LEU A 762 17.93 -84.28 31.42
N GLY A 763 16.75 -84.84 31.12
CA GLY A 763 16.06 -85.81 31.95
C GLY A 763 16.73 -87.13 32.11
N ARG A 764 17.56 -87.53 31.14
CA ARG A 764 18.31 -88.78 31.25
C ARG A 764 19.46 -88.79 32.32
N SER A 765 19.82 -87.63 32.81
CA SER A 765 20.93 -87.43 33.77
C SER A 765 20.45 -87.42 35.22
N ASN A 766 19.15 -87.29 35.53
CA ASN A 766 18.59 -87.21 36.88
C ASN A 766 17.16 -87.72 36.91
N GLN A 767 16.81 -88.64 37.79
CA GLN A 767 15.51 -89.26 37.91
C GLN A 767 14.37 -88.24 38.25
N ALA A 768 14.68 -87.18 39.03
CA ALA A 768 13.72 -86.16 39.33
C ALA A 768 13.46 -85.32 38.07
N MET A 769 14.48 -84.96 37.26
CA MET A 769 14.29 -84.20 36.02
C MET A 769 13.59 -85.05 34.92
N GLN A 770 13.82 -86.42 34.95
CA GLN A 770 13.08 -87.29 34.05
C GLN A 770 11.55 -87.21 34.32
N LEU A 771 11.13 -87.25 35.60
CA LEU A 771 9.75 -87.10 35.96
C LEU A 771 9.19 -85.78 35.56
N VAL A 772 9.87 -84.68 35.79
CA VAL A 772 9.46 -83.32 35.36
C VAL A 772 9.32 -83.28 33.84
N THR A 773 10.22 -83.69 33.03
CA THR A 773 10.21 -83.71 31.59
C THR A 773 9.09 -84.56 31.03
N GLN A 774 8.92 -85.76 31.54
CA GLN A 774 7.81 -86.68 31.13
C GLN A 774 6.47 -86.08 31.53
N SER A 775 6.32 -85.48 32.74
CA SER A 775 5.08 -84.78 33.13
C SER A 775 4.68 -83.62 32.23
N LEU A 776 5.64 -82.89 31.72
CA LEU A 776 5.38 -81.76 30.79
C LEU A 776 5.06 -82.21 29.38
N GLU A 777 5.25 -83.48 28.97
CA GLU A 777 4.89 -83.95 27.64
C GLU A 777 3.37 -83.89 27.34
N ASP A 778 2.50 -84.08 28.34
CA ASP A 778 1.05 -83.95 28.27
C ASP A 778 0.49 -83.49 29.65
N PHE A 779 0.88 -82.28 30.10
CA PHE A 779 0.43 -81.78 31.40
C PHE A 779 -0.91 -81.12 31.30
N ARG A 780 -1.91 -81.67 31.91
CA ARG A 780 -3.26 -81.17 32.04
C ARG A 780 -3.39 -80.47 33.38
N PHE A 781 -3.40 -79.15 33.35
CA PHE A 781 -3.52 -78.35 34.56
C PHE A 781 -4.99 -78.00 34.83
N THR A 782 -5.41 -78.05 36.08
CA THR A 782 -6.71 -77.54 36.54
C THR A 782 -6.52 -76.08 37.09
N THR A 783 -5.38 -75.85 37.66
CA THR A 783 -5.01 -74.50 38.14
C THR A 783 -3.75 -74.01 37.50
N LEU A 784 -3.77 -72.82 36.94
CA LEU A 784 -2.63 -72.00 36.60
C LEU A 784 -2.89 -70.61 37.22
N SER A 785 -1.98 -70.18 38.08
CA SER A 785 -1.98 -68.78 38.56
C SER A 785 -0.57 -68.22 38.35
N SER A 786 -0.50 -67.03 37.83
CA SER A 786 0.73 -66.30 37.61
C SER A 786 0.71 -64.91 38.26
N GLN A 787 1.75 -64.58 39.00
CA GLN A 787 2.03 -63.22 39.37
C GLN A 787 2.85 -62.56 38.25
N VAL A 788 2.48 -61.39 37.86
CA VAL A 788 3.09 -60.67 36.74
C VAL A 788 3.72 -59.38 37.25
N ASN A 789 5.03 -59.24 37.05
CA ASN A 789 5.71 -57.96 37.33
C ASN A 789 6.46 -57.54 36.08
N TYR A 790 6.41 -56.23 35.74
CA TYR A 790 7.11 -55.61 34.64
C TYR A 790 7.83 -54.40 35.16
N ASP A 791 9.14 -54.31 34.94
CA ASP A 791 9.97 -53.26 35.50
C ASP A 791 10.24 -52.13 34.47
N GLN A 792 10.87 -51.05 34.91
CA GLN A 792 11.23 -49.91 34.14
C GLN A 792 12.24 -50.21 33.03
N GLN A 793 13.03 -51.30 33.16
CA GLN A 793 14.01 -51.75 32.17
C GLN A 793 13.37 -52.59 31.06
N GLY A 794 12.07 -52.88 31.17
CA GLY A 794 11.29 -53.65 30.21
C GLY A 794 11.35 -55.17 30.48
N LYS A 795 11.78 -55.56 31.66
CA LYS A 795 11.89 -56.98 32.05
C LYS A 795 10.54 -57.41 32.63
N LEU A 796 9.97 -58.46 32.02
CA LEU A 796 8.77 -59.18 32.50
C LEU A 796 9.19 -60.35 33.34
N ALA A 797 8.70 -60.38 34.60
CA ALA A 797 8.86 -61.52 35.48
C ALA A 797 7.50 -62.18 35.78
N LEU A 798 7.40 -63.46 35.50
CA LEU A 798 6.19 -64.29 35.74
C LEU A 798 6.51 -65.35 36.79
N ALA A 799 5.87 -65.32 37.93
CA ALA A 799 5.91 -66.38 38.92
C ALA A 799 4.65 -67.20 38.79
N MET A 800 4.76 -68.35 38.15
CA MET A 800 3.63 -69.23 37.82
C MET A 800 3.54 -70.42 38.75
N ARG A 801 2.32 -70.68 39.19
CA ARG A 801 1.95 -71.91 39.89
C ARG A 801 0.97 -72.70 39.06
N LEU A 802 1.33 -73.94 38.72
CA LEU A 802 0.54 -74.88 37.99
C LEU A 802 0.22 -76.11 38.81
N GLU A 803 -1.06 -76.47 38.89
CA GLU A 803 -1.52 -77.72 39.52
C GLU A 803 -2.26 -78.51 38.49
N GLY A 804 -1.91 -79.79 38.36
CA GLY A 804 -2.45 -80.66 37.35
C GLY A 804 -1.87 -82.05 37.38
N GLN A 805 -2.06 -82.79 36.28
CA GLN A 805 -1.58 -84.16 36.17
C GLN A 805 -1.23 -84.56 34.73
N ASN A 806 -0.35 -85.47 34.53
CA ASN A 806 -0.22 -86.17 33.26
C ASN A 806 -0.89 -87.59 33.43
N PRO A 807 -2.01 -87.87 32.65
CA PRO A 807 -2.70 -89.13 32.80
C PRO A 807 -1.91 -90.36 32.51
N ALA A 808 -0.77 -90.25 31.75
CA ALA A 808 0.07 -91.35 31.37
C ALA A 808 1.16 -91.67 32.43
N ILE A 809 1.29 -90.83 33.46
CA ILE A 809 2.38 -90.98 34.45
C ILE A 809 1.78 -91.27 35.85
N GLU A 810 2.27 -92.29 36.58
CA GLU A 810 1.91 -92.60 37.95
C GLU A 810 0.37 -92.60 38.19
N GLN A 811 -0.43 -93.12 37.20
CA GLN A 811 -1.88 -93.22 37.24
C GLN A 811 -2.58 -91.83 37.37
N GLY A 812 -1.94 -90.71 36.87
CA GLY A 812 -2.54 -89.41 36.98
C GLY A 812 -2.30 -88.71 38.34
N ARG A 813 -1.25 -88.98 39.04
CA ARG A 813 -0.94 -88.38 40.28
C ARG A 813 -0.88 -86.85 40.14
N PRO A 814 -1.47 -85.98 41.03
CA PRO A 814 -1.37 -84.56 41.00
C PRO A 814 0.07 -84.13 41.15
N ILE A 815 0.49 -83.14 40.33
CA ILE A 815 1.83 -82.55 40.31
C ILE A 815 1.64 -81.05 40.41
N HIS A 816 2.50 -80.38 41.20
CA HIS A 816 2.54 -78.96 41.36
C HIS A 816 3.86 -78.45 40.87
N PHE A 817 3.80 -77.48 39.91
CA PHE A 817 4.97 -76.74 39.37
C PHE A 817 4.96 -75.31 39.86
N ASN A 818 6.11 -74.82 40.23
CA ASN A 818 6.38 -73.41 40.45
C ASN A 818 7.44 -73.03 39.43
N ILE A 819 7.09 -72.20 38.47
CA ILE A 819 7.94 -71.81 37.36
C ILE A 819 8.14 -70.30 37.44
N ASN A 820 9.40 -69.87 37.49
CA ASN A 820 9.74 -68.44 37.32
C ASN A 820 10.29 -68.22 35.89
N LEU A 821 9.65 -67.32 35.16
CA LEU A 821 10.06 -66.92 33.80
C LEU A 821 10.42 -65.44 33.83
N GLU A 822 11.56 -65.10 33.27
CA GLU A 822 12.02 -63.74 33.06
C GLU A 822 12.26 -63.54 31.58
N GLU A 823 11.71 -62.43 31.02
CA GLU A 823 11.85 -62.10 29.61
C GLU A 823 12.07 -60.59 29.44
N ASP A 824 12.95 -60.21 28.48
CA ASP A 824 13.14 -58.81 28.06
C ASP A 824 12.17 -58.53 26.94
N ILE A 825 11.09 -57.84 27.23
CA ILE A 825 10.01 -57.59 26.27
C ILE A 825 10.45 -56.69 25.11
N PRO A 826 11.18 -55.58 25.28
CA PRO A 826 11.75 -54.82 24.17
C PRO A 826 12.59 -55.65 23.18
N THR A 827 13.49 -56.50 23.71
CA THR A 827 14.31 -57.35 22.88
C THR A 827 13.50 -58.44 22.16
N LEU A 828 12.51 -59.01 22.84
CA LEU A 828 11.61 -59.97 22.25
C LEU A 828 10.78 -59.39 21.11
N LEU A 829 10.15 -58.23 21.35
CA LEU A 829 9.36 -57.52 20.32
C LEU A 829 10.21 -57.13 19.10
N ALA A 830 11.45 -56.66 19.33
CA ALA A 830 12.39 -56.35 18.25
C ALA A 830 12.77 -57.58 17.40
N SER A 831 12.93 -58.72 18.04
CA SER A 831 13.24 -59.99 17.33
C SER A 831 12.07 -60.49 16.49
N LEU A 832 10.84 -60.37 16.99
CA LEU A 832 9.64 -60.76 16.28
C LEU A 832 9.38 -59.84 15.06
N GLN A 833 9.60 -58.53 15.22
CA GLN A 833 9.53 -57.58 14.11
C GLN A 833 10.51 -57.86 12.99
N LEU A 834 11.74 -58.26 13.29
CA LEU A 834 12.74 -58.61 12.31
C LEU A 834 12.30 -59.82 11.49
N THR A 835 11.72 -60.81 12.11
CA THR A 835 11.18 -62.02 11.46
C THR A 835 10.05 -61.70 10.50
N ASP A 836 9.11 -60.83 10.88
CA ASP A 836 7.97 -60.37 10.05
C ASP A 836 8.48 -59.55 8.84
N LYS A 837 9.40 -58.61 9.04
CA LYS A 837 9.97 -57.81 7.93
C LYS A 837 10.72 -58.66 6.90
N VAL A 838 11.45 -59.70 7.32
CA VAL A 838 12.13 -60.61 6.40
C VAL A 838 11.12 -61.42 5.59
N SER A 839 10.04 -61.87 6.25
CA SER A 839 8.96 -62.61 5.59
C SER A 839 8.23 -61.76 4.54
N ASP A 840 7.97 -60.48 4.85
CA ASP A 840 7.33 -59.52 3.95
C ASP A 840 8.22 -59.14 2.75
N ILE A 841 9.51 -58.91 2.96
CA ILE A 841 10.47 -58.67 1.87
C ILE A 841 10.53 -59.88 0.93
N ILE A 842 10.53 -61.10 1.46
CA ILE A 842 10.52 -62.32 0.67
C ILE A 842 9.19 -62.41 -0.13
N ARG A 843 8.06 -62.11 0.49
CA ARG A 843 6.74 -62.10 -0.14
C ARG A 843 6.66 -61.07 -1.27
N GLN A 844 7.12 -59.82 -1.04
CA GLN A 844 7.16 -58.77 -2.06
C GLN A 844 8.08 -59.16 -3.22
N ARG A 845 9.26 -59.69 -2.98
CA ARG A 845 10.15 -60.18 -4.05
C ARG A 845 9.59 -61.34 -4.85
N VAL A 846 8.83 -62.26 -4.20
CA VAL A 846 8.13 -63.32 -4.87
C VAL A 846 7.00 -62.78 -5.74
N GLN A 847 6.25 -61.84 -5.22
CA GLN A 847 5.17 -61.21 -6.01
C GLN A 847 5.70 -60.39 -7.20
N GLN A 848 6.77 -59.62 -7.02
CA GLN A 848 7.45 -58.92 -8.12
C GLN A 848 7.93 -59.88 -9.20
N ARG A 849 8.59 -60.99 -8.82
CA ARG A 849 9.03 -61.99 -9.78
C ARG A 849 7.86 -62.68 -10.48
N MET A 850 6.73 -62.89 -9.81
CA MET A 850 5.53 -63.44 -10.43
C MET A 850 4.91 -62.47 -11.44
N LEU A 851 4.86 -61.16 -11.13
CA LEU A 851 4.41 -60.10 -12.03
C LEU A 851 5.32 -59.97 -13.26
N GLU A 852 6.65 -60.00 -13.09
CA GLU A 852 7.63 -59.95 -14.16
C GLU A 852 7.53 -61.20 -15.06
N ARG A 853 7.26 -62.37 -14.48
CA ARG A 853 7.05 -63.60 -15.23
C ARG A 853 5.76 -63.61 -16.04
N ASN A 854 4.67 -63.03 -15.51
CA ASN A 854 3.43 -62.87 -16.19
C ASN A 854 3.47 -61.78 -17.29
N ALA A 855 4.27 -60.74 -17.09
CA ALA A 855 4.50 -59.72 -18.11
C ALA A 855 5.32 -60.24 -19.29
N ASN A 856 6.26 -61.18 -19.06
CA ASN A 856 7.04 -61.82 -20.13
C ASN A 856 6.35 -62.96 -20.85
N THR A 857 5.16 -63.40 -20.40
CA THR A 857 4.33 -64.45 -21.03
C THR A 857 3.10 -63.90 -21.77
N ALA A 858 2.91 -62.58 -21.89
CA ALA A 858 1.88 -61.99 -22.75
C ALA A 858 2.29 -62.23 -24.23
N PRO A 859 1.44 -62.85 -25.06
CA PRO A 859 1.76 -63.08 -26.48
C PRO A 859 1.78 -61.74 -27.19
N THR A 860 2.81 -61.48 -27.94
CA THR A 860 2.89 -60.44 -28.97
C THR A 860 1.85 -60.74 -30.04
N GLU A 861 0.68 -60.20 -29.94
CA GLU A 861 -0.23 -60.10 -31.11
C GLU A 861 0.26 -58.97 -32.02
N ARG A 862 0.46 -59.41 -33.27
CA ARG A 862 0.82 -58.54 -34.41
C ARG A 862 -0.31 -57.60 -34.83
#